data_dd4bc08c518255ce91ca20cff015c854
#
_entry.id   dd4bc08c518255ce91ca20cff015c854
#
_cell.length_a   1.000
_cell.length_b   1.000
_cell.length_c   1.000
_cell.angle_alpha   90.00
_cell.angle_beta   90.00
_cell.angle_gamma   90.00
#
_symmetry.space_group_name_H-M   'P 1'
#
loop_
_entity.id
_entity.type
_entity.pdbx_description
1 polymer ?
#
loop_
_entity_poly.entity_id
_entity_poly.type
_entity_poly.pdbx_seq_one_letter_code
_entity_poly.pdbx_strand_id
1 'polypeptide(L)'
;MQVLKFGGSSVANAENMSKVVDIVTKAVDRDRTILVTSAISGCTDSLIKIGHLASERDDSYKTLIDELQSKHHTIIKDFLPVEKQDESREVCDSLFNSLRSITQGVYLLGELSPASLDAIQSFGELWSTKILATKLASIGIATKWIDSRQIIRTVAKGDKNIVDIQKTYARVNEMVEKNPVTQLFVLPGFIAADKQGRTTTLGRGGSDYTAALYAVGCKARVLEIWTDVPGMMTSNPKVVPTARTISNISYKAALELSHFGAKVIYPPTIQPVVTEGIPIYVKNTFEPEAYGTLIEKNPPRSKEALIGISNSDNIALLSLEGSGMVGIPGFSSRLFETLSQNDINIILITQASSVHTMCIAVSEKDAEKAKEAADRCFAYEISLGKLNPLKVEKGFSIVCIVGDDVLNQTGVTGRMLAALGRNSIPVRATAQGSSERNVSVIISSSDAEGAIRTIHNEFFDHRSGKDINLFIAGYGVVGKALVDIIGKNRDKIEKRTGRRLHVCGLSNSRRFIINKNGLDLKDIETQLANGESSADEAYFTQLATLSLENSVFVDCTASADIAFKYMHLFKKGYSVVACNKITFSSPYKQYAALKEAAIEIGATLRYETTVGAALPILESISRSVHSGDEIIRIEAVLSGTLNYIFSNYAGGEGGTFAEIVKRAQDAGYTEPDPRLDLSGRDVLRKLLILSREAGVGIDEKDVEISPILGEEFFEGDVAAFYAKLAENEATFAARYQEAASKGLRQRFVASLVKDTESPFGYKAKIGLESVNESNPLFSLCGTDNAALIQTDFYPSPLVVQGAGAGAYQTASGVLNDIIM
;
A
#
# COMPACT_ATOMS: atom_id res chain seq x y z
N MET A 1 -19.71 34.40 19.03
CA MET A 1 -18.34 34.21 19.55
C MET A 1 -17.73 32.96 18.96
N GLN A 2 -16.41 32.92 18.92
CA GLN A 2 -15.63 31.74 18.47
C GLN A 2 -14.51 31.45 19.47
N VAL A 3 -14.02 30.20 19.49
CA VAL A 3 -12.93 29.80 20.37
C VAL A 3 -11.79 29.25 19.49
N LEU A 4 -10.60 29.75 19.66
CA LEU A 4 -9.37 29.28 18.99
C LEU A 4 -8.47 28.66 20.04
N LYS A 5 -7.95 27.46 19.73
CA LYS A 5 -6.94 26.79 20.57
C LYS A 5 -5.67 26.55 19.78
N PHE A 6 -4.54 26.90 20.34
CA PHE A 6 -3.23 26.63 19.75
C PHE A 6 -2.41 25.66 20.60
N GLY A 7 -1.81 24.67 19.95
CA GLY A 7 -0.93 23.69 20.57
C GLY A 7 0.46 24.24 20.88
N GLY A 8 1.26 23.51 21.64
CA GLY A 8 2.61 23.92 22.02
C GLY A 8 3.57 24.14 20.85
N SER A 9 3.46 23.39 19.76
CA SER A 9 4.21 23.60 18.50
C SER A 9 3.92 24.94 17.86
N SER A 10 2.67 25.41 17.92
CA SER A 10 2.24 26.69 17.39
C SER A 10 2.80 27.88 18.17
N VAL A 11 3.17 27.70 19.42
CA VAL A 11 3.73 28.77 20.31
C VAL A 11 5.19 28.48 20.71
N ALA A 12 5.93 27.66 19.97
CA ALA A 12 7.25 27.14 20.33
C ALA A 12 8.35 28.20 20.39
N ASN A 13 8.23 29.28 19.61
CA ASN A 13 9.20 30.38 19.50
C ASN A 13 8.51 31.66 18.99
N ALA A 14 9.27 32.77 18.90
CA ALA A 14 8.78 34.06 18.46
C ALA A 14 8.17 34.06 17.06
N GLU A 15 8.78 33.34 16.10
CA GLU A 15 8.31 33.23 14.71
C GLU A 15 6.93 32.54 14.66
N ASN A 16 6.78 31.41 15.36
CA ASN A 16 5.52 30.70 15.40
C ASN A 16 4.42 31.51 16.10
N MET A 17 4.75 32.17 17.22
CA MET A 17 3.84 33.09 17.90
C MET A 17 3.38 34.24 17.00
N SER A 18 4.23 34.74 16.10
CA SER A 18 3.83 35.78 15.14
C SER A 18 2.75 35.26 14.18
N LYS A 19 2.86 34.03 13.71
CA LYS A 19 1.80 33.38 12.89
C LYS A 19 0.49 33.25 13.68
N VAL A 20 0.58 32.91 14.97
CA VAL A 20 -0.61 32.88 15.85
C VAL A 20 -1.25 34.25 15.94
N VAL A 21 -0.46 35.32 16.10
CA VAL A 21 -0.97 36.71 16.13
C VAL A 21 -1.72 37.08 14.86
N ASP A 22 -1.15 36.74 13.69
CA ASP A 22 -1.80 36.99 12.39
C ASP A 22 -3.14 36.26 12.26
N ILE A 23 -3.20 34.99 12.68
CA ILE A 23 -4.43 34.20 12.68
C ILE A 23 -5.47 34.77 13.63
N VAL A 24 -5.05 35.14 14.85
CA VAL A 24 -5.95 35.69 15.87
C VAL A 24 -6.48 37.05 15.47
N THR A 25 -5.67 37.90 14.83
CA THR A 25 -6.10 39.19 14.30
C THR A 25 -7.22 39.02 13.30
N LYS A 26 -7.02 38.15 12.29
CA LYS A 26 -8.08 37.80 11.33
C LYS A 26 -9.33 37.21 12.00
N ALA A 27 -9.17 36.47 13.09
CA ALA A 27 -10.29 35.90 13.83
C ALA A 27 -11.09 36.96 14.59
N VAL A 28 -10.42 37.90 15.23
CA VAL A 28 -11.06 39.02 15.97
C VAL A 28 -11.86 39.92 15.01
N ASP A 29 -11.38 40.12 13.79
CA ASP A 29 -12.13 40.85 12.75
C ASP A 29 -13.44 40.16 12.36
N ARG A 30 -13.50 38.84 12.50
CA ARG A 30 -14.71 38.05 12.19
C ARG A 30 -15.73 38.01 13.33
N ASP A 31 -15.26 37.86 14.58
CA ASP A 31 -16.14 37.70 15.74
C ASP A 31 -15.34 37.86 17.05
N ARG A 32 -16.03 38.14 18.15
CA ARG A 32 -15.44 38.10 19.48
C ARG A 32 -14.80 36.74 19.75
N THR A 33 -13.56 36.74 20.21
CA THR A 33 -12.72 35.54 20.23
C THR A 33 -12.22 35.20 21.62
N ILE A 34 -12.27 33.90 21.97
CA ILE A 34 -11.55 33.33 23.10
C ILE A 34 -10.32 32.59 22.52
N LEU A 35 -9.15 32.96 22.97
CA LEU A 35 -7.88 32.33 22.64
C LEU A 35 -7.39 31.48 23.80
N VAL A 36 -7.24 30.16 23.56
CA VAL A 36 -6.66 29.20 24.51
C VAL A 36 -5.32 28.72 23.95
N THR A 37 -4.26 28.84 24.75
CA THR A 37 -2.96 28.27 24.32
C THR A 37 -2.38 27.32 25.34
N SER A 38 -1.59 26.37 24.84
CA SER A 38 -0.77 25.46 25.61
C SER A 38 0.53 26.13 26.02
N ALA A 39 1.28 25.48 26.87
CA ALA A 39 2.67 25.83 27.16
C ALA A 39 3.54 25.81 25.89
N ILE A 40 4.64 26.53 25.89
CA ILE A 40 5.67 26.46 24.86
C ILE A 40 6.16 25.02 24.71
N SER A 41 6.38 24.57 23.48
CA SER A 41 6.83 23.19 23.16
C SER A 41 8.00 22.74 24.05
N GLY A 42 7.85 21.55 24.68
CA GLY A 42 8.80 20.94 25.61
C GLY A 42 8.81 21.52 27.02
N CYS A 43 8.07 22.61 27.28
CA CYS A 43 8.06 23.26 28.60
C CYS A 43 7.39 22.36 29.64
N THR A 44 6.27 21.74 29.34
CA THR A 44 5.56 20.86 30.29
C THR A 44 6.41 19.65 30.69
N ASP A 45 7.11 19.02 29.76
CA ASP A 45 8.02 17.90 30.03
C ASP A 45 9.18 18.33 30.93
N SER A 46 9.76 19.50 30.64
CA SER A 46 10.81 20.10 31.50
C SER A 46 10.29 20.38 32.91
N LEU A 47 9.09 20.91 33.09
CA LEU A 47 8.49 21.18 34.39
C LEU A 47 8.24 19.88 35.16
N ILE A 48 7.77 18.82 34.51
CA ILE A 48 7.62 17.49 35.13
C ILE A 48 8.98 16.97 35.60
N LYS A 49 10.01 17.06 34.76
CA LYS A 49 11.38 16.63 35.08
C LYS A 49 11.93 17.43 36.25
N ILE A 50 11.73 18.75 36.27
CA ILE A 50 12.12 19.61 37.39
C ILE A 50 11.49 19.14 38.71
N GLY A 51 10.18 18.82 38.71
CA GLY A 51 9.49 18.30 39.86
C GLY A 51 10.09 17.00 40.40
N HIS A 52 10.36 16.05 39.51
CA HIS A 52 10.96 14.77 39.89
C HIS A 52 12.40 14.93 40.43
N LEU A 53 13.27 15.67 39.73
CA LEU A 53 14.64 15.91 40.18
C LEU A 53 14.66 16.60 41.54
N ALA A 54 13.78 17.58 41.77
CA ALA A 54 13.65 18.22 43.06
C ALA A 54 13.26 17.23 44.17
N SER A 55 12.33 16.29 43.90
CA SER A 55 11.94 15.28 44.91
C SER A 55 13.03 14.24 45.16
N GLU A 56 13.89 14.01 44.21
CA GLU A 56 15.07 13.14 44.30
C GLU A 56 16.27 13.85 44.95
N ARG A 57 16.10 15.15 45.30
CA ARG A 57 17.17 16.01 45.82
C ARG A 57 18.35 16.18 44.87
N ASP A 58 18.11 16.18 43.57
CA ASP A 58 19.10 16.43 42.53
C ASP A 58 19.11 17.92 42.18
N ASP A 59 20.16 18.62 42.46
CA ASP A 59 20.34 20.04 42.21
C ASP A 59 20.28 20.46 40.75
N SER A 60 20.34 19.53 39.81
CA SER A 60 20.24 19.79 38.37
C SER A 60 18.89 20.41 37.97
N TYR A 61 17.85 20.27 38.82
CA TYR A 61 16.57 20.95 38.59
C TYR A 61 16.70 22.49 38.49
N LYS A 62 17.66 23.09 39.18
CA LYS A 62 17.92 24.55 39.19
C LYS A 62 18.41 24.99 37.81
N THR A 63 19.36 24.23 37.23
CA THR A 63 19.86 24.49 35.87
C THR A 63 18.75 24.43 34.83
N LEU A 64 17.84 23.45 34.93
CA LEU A 64 16.70 23.37 34.04
C LEU A 64 15.71 24.54 34.17
N ILE A 65 15.54 25.08 35.38
CA ILE A 65 14.73 26.30 35.59
C ILE A 65 15.41 27.50 34.91
N ASP A 66 16.74 27.65 35.05
CA ASP A 66 17.48 28.74 34.41
C ASP A 66 17.48 28.66 32.90
N GLU A 67 17.57 27.46 32.34
CA GLU A 67 17.42 27.21 30.89
C GLU A 67 16.01 27.61 30.40
N LEU A 68 14.97 27.21 31.13
CA LEU A 68 13.59 27.60 30.79
C LEU A 68 13.38 29.11 30.86
N GLN A 69 13.92 29.76 31.90
CA GLN A 69 13.85 31.22 32.05
C GLN A 69 14.54 31.92 30.88
N SER A 70 15.78 31.49 30.54
CA SER A 70 16.52 32.04 29.39
C SER A 70 15.75 31.89 28.08
N LYS A 71 15.09 30.75 27.85
CA LYS A 71 14.25 30.51 26.68
C LYS A 71 13.08 31.51 26.60
N HIS A 72 12.38 31.76 27.73
CA HIS A 72 11.28 32.69 27.78
C HIS A 72 11.73 34.15 27.59
N HIS A 73 12.88 34.55 28.20
CA HIS A 73 13.48 35.86 27.98
C HIS A 73 13.86 36.08 26.50
N THR A 74 14.41 35.09 25.84
CA THR A 74 14.71 35.15 24.39
C THR A 74 13.43 35.40 23.60
N ILE A 75 12.37 34.63 23.88
CA ILE A 75 11.07 34.84 23.21
C ILE A 75 10.51 36.25 23.48
N ILE A 76 10.54 36.73 24.72
CA ILE A 76 10.12 38.10 25.07
C ILE A 76 10.89 39.15 24.24
N LYS A 77 12.22 39.00 24.16
CA LYS A 77 13.09 39.90 23.40
C LYS A 77 12.77 39.90 21.90
N ASP A 78 12.58 38.72 21.32
CA ASP A 78 12.44 38.57 19.88
C ASP A 78 11.00 38.83 19.37
N PHE A 79 10.00 38.72 20.25
CA PHE A 79 8.58 38.79 19.93
C PHE A 79 7.87 40.08 20.33
N LEU A 80 8.21 40.67 21.49
CA LEU A 80 7.52 41.84 22.00
C LEU A 80 8.19 43.16 21.52
N PRO A 81 7.40 44.21 21.35
CA PRO A 81 7.96 45.54 21.11
C PRO A 81 8.80 46.00 22.33
N VAL A 82 9.84 46.78 22.08
CA VAL A 82 10.85 47.17 23.10
C VAL A 82 10.23 47.73 24.37
N GLU A 83 9.24 48.61 24.20
CA GLU A 83 8.49 49.27 25.29
C GLU A 83 7.69 48.30 26.20
N LYS A 84 7.48 47.07 25.80
CA LYS A 84 6.75 46.04 26.55
C LYS A 84 7.65 44.94 27.09
N GLN A 85 8.95 44.91 26.75
CA GLN A 85 9.85 43.85 27.12
C GLN A 85 10.13 43.81 28.61
N ASP A 86 10.45 44.96 29.23
CA ASP A 86 10.84 45.01 30.65
C ASP A 86 9.68 44.62 31.55
N GLU A 87 8.48 45.22 31.38
CA GLU A 87 7.27 44.85 32.05
C GLU A 87 6.98 43.34 31.96
N SER A 88 7.14 42.75 30.76
CA SER A 88 6.89 41.33 30.52
C SER A 88 7.94 40.43 31.17
N ARG A 89 9.22 40.88 31.22
CA ARG A 89 10.28 40.16 31.96
C ARG A 89 10.02 40.14 33.44
N GLU A 90 9.68 41.27 34.07
CA GLU A 90 9.36 41.32 35.47
C GLU A 90 8.21 40.35 35.84
N VAL A 91 7.15 40.31 35.03
CA VAL A 91 6.04 39.35 35.22
C VAL A 91 6.52 37.92 35.08
N CYS A 92 7.34 37.63 34.07
CA CYS A 92 7.90 36.33 33.80
C CYS A 92 8.80 35.87 34.97
N ASP A 93 9.69 36.72 35.45
CA ASP A 93 10.60 36.43 36.55
C ASP A 93 9.89 36.23 37.89
N SER A 94 8.78 36.95 38.16
CA SER A 94 7.90 36.73 39.30
C SER A 94 7.32 35.30 39.31
N LEU A 95 6.91 34.81 38.15
CA LEU A 95 6.42 33.44 38.00
C LEU A 95 7.56 32.40 38.16
N PHE A 96 8.74 32.67 37.63
CA PHE A 96 9.91 31.81 37.85
C PHE A 96 10.35 31.77 39.31
N ASN A 97 10.31 32.87 40.03
CA ASN A 97 10.56 32.93 41.47
C ASN A 97 9.51 32.11 42.28
N SER A 98 8.26 32.14 41.82
CA SER A 98 7.22 31.29 42.43
C SER A 98 7.47 29.81 42.18
N LEU A 99 7.90 29.44 40.97
CA LEU A 99 8.33 28.07 40.62
C LEU A 99 9.50 27.62 41.49
N ARG A 100 10.55 28.45 41.60
CA ARG A 100 11.72 28.16 42.48
C ARG A 100 11.28 27.92 43.93
N SER A 101 10.37 28.72 44.46
CA SER A 101 9.86 28.54 45.82
C SER A 101 9.17 27.19 46.00
N ILE A 102 8.28 26.80 45.07
CA ILE A 102 7.60 25.49 45.11
C ILE A 102 8.57 24.34 44.99
N THR A 103 9.49 24.38 43.99
CA THR A 103 10.46 23.32 43.75
C THR A 103 11.46 23.20 44.92
N GLN A 104 11.86 24.31 45.55
CA GLN A 104 12.68 24.28 46.75
C GLN A 104 11.94 23.60 47.92
N GLY A 105 10.62 23.83 48.07
CA GLY A 105 9.78 23.10 49.02
C GLY A 105 9.76 21.60 48.79
N VAL A 106 9.58 21.17 47.52
CA VAL A 106 9.63 19.76 47.08
C VAL A 106 11.01 19.16 47.39
N TYR A 107 12.09 19.87 47.08
CA TYR A 107 13.48 19.46 47.35
C TYR A 107 13.75 19.21 48.82
N LEU A 108 13.31 20.13 49.69
CA LEU A 108 13.49 20.02 51.16
C LEU A 108 12.67 18.85 51.75
N LEU A 109 11.46 18.65 51.27
CA LEU A 109 10.59 17.55 51.71
C LEU A 109 11.07 16.20 51.19
N GLY A 110 11.69 16.15 49.97
CA GLY A 110 12.03 14.93 49.24
C GLY A 110 10.80 14.17 48.76
N GLU A 111 9.66 14.88 48.58
CA GLU A 111 8.39 14.31 48.14
C GLU A 111 7.71 15.22 47.10
N LEU A 112 7.23 14.64 46.01
CA LEU A 112 6.44 15.30 44.96
C LEU A 112 4.97 14.86 45.05
N SER A 113 4.15 15.61 45.77
CA SER A 113 2.71 15.33 45.77
C SER A 113 2.06 15.65 44.44
N PRO A 114 0.94 14.99 44.08
CA PRO A 114 0.18 15.32 42.86
C PRO A 114 -0.21 16.80 42.76
N ALA A 115 -0.58 17.41 43.88
CA ALA A 115 -0.94 18.83 43.95
C ALA A 115 0.29 19.75 43.70
N SER A 116 1.47 19.37 44.17
CA SER A 116 2.73 20.09 43.90
C SER A 116 3.12 19.99 42.42
N LEU A 117 2.94 18.81 41.84
CA LEU A 117 3.20 18.57 40.40
C LEU A 117 2.24 19.40 39.54
N ASP A 118 0.91 19.41 39.84
CA ASP A 118 -0.07 20.23 39.15
C ASP A 118 0.28 21.73 39.23
N ALA A 119 0.73 22.20 40.38
CA ALA A 119 1.16 23.60 40.56
C ALA A 119 2.41 23.90 39.69
N ILE A 120 3.43 23.03 39.69
CA ILE A 120 4.63 23.16 38.86
C ILE A 120 4.29 23.20 37.39
N GLN A 121 3.50 22.25 36.90
CA GLN A 121 3.11 22.18 35.49
C GLN A 121 2.38 23.42 35.00
N SER A 122 1.57 24.07 35.88
CA SER A 122 0.71 25.22 35.51
C SER A 122 1.49 26.45 35.03
N PHE A 123 2.78 26.58 35.34
CA PHE A 123 3.55 27.74 34.94
C PHE A 123 3.76 27.85 33.42
N GLY A 124 3.81 26.72 32.71
CA GLY A 124 4.00 26.72 31.27
C GLY A 124 2.97 27.53 30.51
N GLU A 125 1.68 27.30 30.80
CA GLU A 125 0.57 28.00 30.17
C GLU A 125 0.43 29.43 30.68
N LEU A 126 0.83 29.72 31.93
CA LEU A 126 0.82 31.08 32.46
C LEU A 126 1.81 31.98 31.71
N TRP A 127 3.04 31.48 31.45
CA TRP A 127 4.04 32.24 30.68
C TRP A 127 3.60 32.47 29.25
N SER A 128 3.25 31.42 28.51
CA SER A 128 2.90 31.51 27.10
C SER A 128 1.76 32.47 26.81
N THR A 129 0.69 32.38 27.64
CA THR A 129 -0.51 33.20 27.47
C THR A 129 -0.31 34.66 27.84
N LYS A 130 0.51 34.97 28.87
CA LYS A 130 0.83 36.34 29.24
C LYS A 130 1.65 37.05 28.16
N ILE A 131 2.66 36.38 27.60
CA ILE A 131 3.47 36.90 26.49
C ILE A 131 2.59 37.20 25.26
N LEU A 132 1.72 36.25 24.86
CA LEU A 132 0.78 36.46 23.75
C LEU A 132 -0.21 37.59 24.01
N ALA A 133 -0.80 37.67 25.22
CA ALA A 133 -1.75 38.72 25.58
C ALA A 133 -1.10 40.09 25.47
N THR A 134 0.13 40.26 25.98
CA THR A 134 0.89 41.51 25.88
C THR A 134 1.11 41.93 24.41
N LYS A 135 1.50 40.98 23.54
CA LYS A 135 1.66 41.25 22.10
C LYS A 135 0.37 41.71 21.43
N LEU A 136 -0.72 40.94 21.65
CA LEU A 136 -2.02 41.22 21.04
C LEU A 136 -2.61 42.57 21.52
N ALA A 137 -2.43 42.90 22.78
CA ALA A 137 -2.80 44.23 23.28
C ALA A 137 -1.92 45.33 22.67
N SER A 138 -0.62 45.11 22.45
CA SER A 138 0.28 46.13 21.92
C SER A 138 -0.01 46.53 20.47
N ILE A 139 -0.70 45.64 19.70
CA ILE A 139 -1.14 45.92 18.33
C ILE A 139 -2.57 46.52 18.25
N GLY A 140 -3.15 46.90 19.38
CA GLY A 140 -4.43 47.64 19.47
C GLY A 140 -5.69 46.78 19.59
N ILE A 141 -5.58 45.45 19.73
CA ILE A 141 -6.74 44.59 19.97
C ILE A 141 -7.19 44.79 21.42
N ALA A 142 -8.51 45.02 21.65
CA ALA A 142 -9.09 45.08 23.01
C ALA A 142 -9.01 43.71 23.70
N THR A 143 -7.83 43.41 24.26
CA THR A 143 -7.44 42.10 24.81
C THR A 143 -7.58 42.09 26.34
N LYS A 144 -8.10 41.01 26.89
CA LYS A 144 -8.11 40.73 28.30
C LYS A 144 -7.53 39.36 28.61
N TRP A 145 -6.43 39.31 29.36
CA TRP A 145 -5.89 38.06 29.92
C TRP A 145 -6.67 37.66 31.18
N ILE A 146 -7.05 36.40 31.31
CA ILE A 146 -7.74 35.88 32.48
C ILE A 146 -7.14 34.52 32.85
N ASP A 147 -6.84 34.29 34.09
CA ASP A 147 -6.35 33.02 34.61
C ASP A 147 -7.48 31.98 34.62
N SER A 148 -7.33 30.87 33.87
CA SER A 148 -8.33 29.81 33.78
C SER A 148 -8.67 29.17 35.14
N ARG A 149 -7.78 29.23 36.11
CA ARG A 149 -8.03 28.77 37.50
C ARG A 149 -9.13 29.57 38.19
N GLN A 150 -9.43 30.79 37.74
CA GLN A 150 -10.59 31.58 38.22
C GLN A 150 -11.89 31.11 37.58
N ILE A 151 -11.87 30.50 36.44
CA ILE A 151 -13.05 30.12 35.65
C ILE A 151 -13.35 28.64 35.80
N ILE A 152 -12.38 27.75 35.47
CA ILE A 152 -12.58 26.31 35.49
C ILE A 152 -12.43 25.78 36.92
N ARG A 153 -13.49 25.07 37.37
CA ARG A 153 -13.50 24.45 38.68
C ARG A 153 -13.51 22.94 38.61
N THR A 154 -12.71 22.33 39.49
CA THR A 154 -12.65 20.87 39.62
C THR A 154 -13.17 20.40 40.97
N VAL A 155 -13.58 19.14 41.00
CA VAL A 155 -13.95 18.39 42.22
C VAL A 155 -13.19 17.06 42.20
N ALA A 156 -12.70 16.65 43.37
CA ALA A 156 -12.02 15.36 43.51
C ALA A 156 -13.07 14.23 43.41
N LYS A 157 -12.74 13.20 42.64
CA LYS A 157 -13.48 11.93 42.53
C LYS A 157 -12.46 10.77 42.50
N GLY A 158 -12.28 10.13 43.66
CA GLY A 158 -11.16 9.25 43.91
C GLY A 158 -9.82 10.01 43.73
N ASP A 159 -8.89 9.44 43.02
CA ASP A 159 -7.58 10.05 42.76
C ASP A 159 -7.55 11.04 41.59
N LYS A 160 -8.72 11.33 40.96
CA LYS A 160 -8.81 12.21 39.79
C LYS A 160 -9.56 13.49 40.09
N ASN A 161 -9.10 14.59 39.48
CA ASN A 161 -9.84 15.85 39.47
C ASN A 161 -10.77 15.90 38.27
N ILE A 162 -12.08 16.07 38.50
CA ILE A 162 -13.09 16.14 37.42
C ILE A 162 -13.66 17.58 37.42
N VAL A 163 -13.91 18.11 36.21
CA VAL A 163 -14.46 19.44 36.01
C VAL A 163 -15.90 19.51 36.57
N ASP A 164 -16.17 20.50 37.41
CA ASP A 164 -17.54 20.92 37.77
C ASP A 164 -18.14 21.72 36.59
N ILE A 165 -18.79 20.99 35.70
CA ILE A 165 -19.30 21.50 34.42
C ILE A 165 -20.26 22.68 34.62
N GLN A 166 -21.23 22.56 35.57
CA GLN A 166 -22.24 23.59 35.76
C GLN A 166 -21.62 24.89 36.25
N LYS A 167 -20.74 24.82 37.26
CA LYS A 167 -20.05 26.01 37.78
C LYS A 167 -19.11 26.61 36.76
N THR A 168 -18.44 25.79 35.97
CA THR A 168 -17.53 26.27 34.93
C THR A 168 -18.29 27.04 33.86
N TYR A 169 -19.40 26.49 33.36
CA TYR A 169 -20.20 27.19 32.33
C TYR A 169 -20.80 28.48 32.82
N ALA A 170 -21.32 28.49 34.04
CA ALA A 170 -21.84 29.71 34.64
C ALA A 170 -20.77 30.81 34.72
N ARG A 171 -19.55 30.47 35.13
CA ARG A 171 -18.42 31.42 35.20
C ARG A 171 -17.93 31.89 33.81
N VAL A 172 -17.94 31.03 32.83
CA VAL A 172 -17.61 31.41 31.45
C VAL A 172 -18.61 32.43 30.91
N ASN A 173 -19.90 32.18 31.13
CA ASN A 173 -20.96 33.12 30.75
C ASN A 173 -20.81 34.46 31.45
N GLU A 174 -20.64 34.44 32.79
CA GLU A 174 -20.41 35.64 33.62
C GLU A 174 -19.16 36.44 33.14
N MET A 175 -18.08 35.74 32.82
CA MET A 175 -16.86 36.37 32.27
C MET A 175 -17.16 37.14 30.99
N VAL A 176 -17.91 36.55 30.04
CA VAL A 176 -18.28 37.17 28.78
C VAL A 176 -19.23 38.37 28.99
N GLU A 177 -20.23 38.21 29.83
CA GLU A 177 -21.25 39.26 30.14
C GLU A 177 -20.64 40.47 30.83
N LYS A 178 -19.74 40.27 31.80
CA LYS A 178 -19.08 41.36 32.54
C LYS A 178 -18.05 42.14 31.70
N ASN A 179 -17.70 41.68 30.51
CA ASN A 179 -16.68 42.31 29.66
C ASN A 179 -17.20 42.56 28.22
N PRO A 180 -18.27 43.36 28.03
CA PRO A 180 -18.95 43.48 26.73
C PRO A 180 -18.08 44.12 25.64
N VAL A 181 -17.12 44.97 26.01
CA VAL A 181 -16.21 45.67 25.07
C VAL A 181 -14.96 44.87 24.71
N THR A 182 -14.68 43.79 25.41
CA THR A 182 -13.51 42.94 25.13
C THR A 182 -13.73 42.16 23.84
N GLN A 183 -12.82 42.33 22.89
CA GLN A 183 -12.84 41.60 21.60
C GLN A 183 -12.15 40.28 21.73
N LEU A 184 -11.10 40.21 22.54
CA LEU A 184 -10.24 39.04 22.67
C LEU A 184 -10.00 38.68 24.14
N PHE A 185 -10.36 37.47 24.54
CA PHE A 185 -9.95 36.88 25.81
C PHE A 185 -8.80 35.94 25.58
N VAL A 186 -7.71 36.06 26.34
CA VAL A 186 -6.55 35.14 26.29
C VAL A 186 -6.51 34.38 27.61
N LEU A 187 -6.59 33.05 27.50
CA LEU A 187 -6.70 32.17 28.65
C LEU A 187 -5.71 31.00 28.55
N PRO A 188 -5.04 30.65 29.66
CA PRO A 188 -4.20 29.46 29.72
C PRO A 188 -5.08 28.21 29.59
N GLY A 189 -4.65 27.28 28.71
CA GLY A 189 -5.21 25.94 28.62
C GLY A 189 -4.77 25.06 29.79
N PHE A 190 -5.23 23.80 29.87
CA PHE A 190 -4.78 22.75 30.76
C PHE A 190 -5.02 22.97 32.27
N ILE A 191 -5.02 24.20 32.79
CA ILE A 191 -5.05 24.51 34.20
C ILE A 191 -6.43 24.88 34.71
N ALA A 192 -6.71 24.46 35.92
CA ALA A 192 -7.95 24.70 36.64
C ALA A 192 -7.69 24.90 38.15
N ALA A 193 -8.74 25.08 38.95
CA ALA A 193 -8.61 25.06 40.38
C ALA A 193 -9.70 24.27 41.08
N ASP A 194 -9.41 23.70 42.23
CA ASP A 194 -10.36 23.01 43.08
C ASP A 194 -11.23 24.03 43.88
N LYS A 195 -12.09 23.51 44.77
CA LYS A 195 -12.95 24.33 45.61
C LYS A 195 -12.19 25.22 46.60
N GLN A 196 -10.99 24.82 47.01
CA GLN A 196 -10.11 25.56 47.92
C GLN A 196 -9.22 26.56 47.17
N GLY A 197 -9.28 26.62 45.84
CA GLY A 197 -8.43 27.48 45.01
C GLY A 197 -7.05 26.91 44.72
N ARG A 198 -6.76 25.65 45.06
CA ARG A 198 -5.50 24.98 44.72
C ARG A 198 -5.50 24.67 43.25
N THR A 199 -4.34 24.85 42.62
CA THR A 199 -4.17 24.52 41.20
C THR A 199 -4.36 23.03 40.94
N THR A 200 -5.09 22.71 39.92
CA THR A 200 -5.28 21.36 39.35
C THR A 200 -5.07 21.39 37.88
N THR A 201 -4.70 20.26 37.31
CA THR A 201 -4.56 20.11 35.85
C THR A 201 -5.67 19.23 35.27
N LEU A 202 -5.93 19.38 33.97
CA LEU A 202 -6.97 18.63 33.25
C LEU A 202 -6.44 17.38 32.56
N GLY A 203 -5.17 17.02 32.79
CA GLY A 203 -4.55 15.82 32.22
C GLY A 203 -4.30 15.91 30.73
N ARG A 204 -4.12 14.76 30.10
CA ARG A 204 -3.81 14.68 28.67
C ARG A 204 -4.87 15.36 27.80
N GLY A 205 -4.44 16.22 26.87
CA GLY A 205 -5.34 17.00 26.02
C GLY A 205 -6.05 18.15 26.78
N GLY A 206 -5.55 18.53 27.97
CA GLY A 206 -6.20 19.50 28.85
C GLY A 206 -6.44 20.86 28.21
N SER A 207 -5.58 21.33 27.29
CA SER A 207 -5.81 22.59 26.56
C SER A 207 -6.97 22.47 25.57
N ASP A 208 -7.14 21.32 24.89
CA ASP A 208 -8.27 21.05 24.00
C ASP A 208 -9.57 20.99 24.83
N TYR A 209 -9.50 20.33 25.99
CA TYR A 209 -10.63 20.27 26.92
C TYR A 209 -11.00 21.66 27.46
N THR A 210 -10.02 22.46 27.83
CA THR A 210 -10.22 23.87 28.23
C THR A 210 -10.98 24.65 27.15
N ALA A 211 -10.52 24.54 25.88
CA ALA A 211 -11.15 25.24 24.76
C ALA A 211 -12.59 24.74 24.50
N ALA A 212 -12.82 23.43 24.64
CA ALA A 212 -14.15 22.84 24.53
C ALA A 212 -15.11 23.37 25.66
N LEU A 213 -14.63 23.45 26.89
CA LEU A 213 -15.40 24.01 28.00
C LEU A 213 -15.76 25.48 27.78
N TYR A 214 -14.81 26.28 27.28
CA TYR A 214 -15.08 27.68 26.94
C TYR A 214 -16.05 27.77 25.76
N ALA A 215 -15.91 26.93 24.72
CA ALA A 215 -16.81 26.96 23.58
C ALA A 215 -18.26 26.71 23.98
N VAL A 216 -18.50 25.72 24.83
CA VAL A 216 -19.86 25.45 25.35
C VAL A 216 -20.34 26.58 26.27
N GLY A 217 -19.52 26.98 27.23
CA GLY A 217 -19.92 28.00 28.22
C GLY A 217 -20.27 29.37 27.62
N CYS A 218 -19.61 29.75 26.49
CA CYS A 218 -19.93 30.99 25.76
C CYS A 218 -20.86 30.77 24.55
N LYS A 219 -21.38 29.56 24.34
CA LYS A 219 -22.22 29.20 23.18
C LYS A 219 -21.53 29.57 21.86
N ALA A 220 -20.28 29.17 21.69
CA ALA A 220 -19.49 29.53 20.55
C ALA A 220 -20.09 28.99 19.25
N ARG A 221 -19.96 29.76 18.18
CA ARG A 221 -20.35 29.32 16.80
C ARG A 221 -19.47 28.22 16.30
N VAL A 222 -18.18 28.20 16.69
CA VAL A 222 -17.16 27.26 16.22
C VAL A 222 -16.02 27.17 17.23
N LEU A 223 -15.41 25.98 17.32
CA LEU A 223 -14.13 25.74 17.98
C LEU A 223 -13.08 25.46 16.89
N GLU A 224 -12.05 26.29 16.79
CA GLU A 224 -10.92 26.06 15.90
C GLU A 224 -9.73 25.50 16.70
N ILE A 225 -9.25 24.32 16.31
CA ILE A 225 -8.04 23.68 16.88
C ILE A 225 -6.90 23.84 15.88
N TRP A 226 -5.94 24.67 16.21
CA TRP A 226 -4.77 24.97 15.42
C TRP A 226 -3.57 24.12 15.89
N THR A 227 -2.97 23.41 14.96
CA THR A 227 -1.90 22.44 15.21
C THR A 227 -0.85 22.49 14.10
N ASP A 228 0.10 21.55 14.06
CA ASP A 228 1.17 21.46 13.07
C ASP A 228 0.87 20.50 11.90
N VAL A 229 -0.36 19.98 11.83
CA VAL A 229 -0.81 19.12 10.75
C VAL A 229 -1.95 19.77 9.97
N PRO A 230 -2.13 19.45 8.67
CA PRO A 230 -3.12 20.10 7.81
C PRO A 230 -4.57 19.78 8.15
N GLY A 231 -4.82 18.95 9.15
CA GLY A 231 -6.12 18.46 9.55
C GLY A 231 -6.09 16.96 9.86
N MET A 232 -7.25 16.32 9.89
CA MET A 232 -7.34 14.86 9.91
C MET A 232 -7.05 14.33 8.51
N MET A 233 -6.27 13.26 8.42
CA MET A 233 -5.82 12.71 7.15
C MET A 233 -6.36 11.30 6.92
N THR A 234 -6.45 10.90 5.65
CA THR A 234 -6.91 9.55 5.28
C THR A 234 -5.99 8.44 5.81
N SER A 235 -4.75 8.76 6.12
CA SER A 235 -3.78 7.89 6.80
C SER A 235 -2.60 8.72 7.32
N ASN A 236 -1.65 8.07 8.02
CA ASN A 236 -0.42 8.72 8.47
C ASN A 236 0.48 9.07 7.25
N PRO A 237 0.76 10.36 6.96
CA PRO A 237 1.53 10.78 5.79
C PRO A 237 2.99 10.31 5.82
N LYS A 238 3.55 9.98 7.00
CA LYS A 238 4.90 9.40 7.12
C LYS A 238 4.95 7.97 6.59
N VAL A 239 3.83 7.25 6.64
CA VAL A 239 3.71 5.87 6.14
C VAL A 239 3.16 5.87 4.71
N VAL A 240 2.19 6.73 4.43
CA VAL A 240 1.50 6.85 3.13
C VAL A 240 1.68 8.28 2.60
N PRO A 241 2.67 8.53 1.73
CA PRO A 241 2.91 9.88 1.19
C PRO A 241 1.72 10.46 0.37
N THR A 242 0.84 9.60 -0.14
CA THR A 242 -0.37 9.98 -0.88
C THR A 242 -1.58 10.24 0.01
N ALA A 243 -1.43 10.18 1.33
CA ALA A 243 -2.50 10.51 2.26
C ALA A 243 -2.99 11.95 2.07
N ARG A 244 -4.32 12.13 2.10
CA ARG A 244 -5.01 13.39 1.85
C ARG A 244 -5.67 13.92 3.11
N THR A 245 -5.79 15.25 3.22
CA THR A 245 -6.60 15.87 4.27
C THR A 245 -8.09 15.61 4.02
N ILE A 246 -8.79 15.19 5.05
CA ILE A 246 -10.24 14.97 5.05
C ILE A 246 -10.90 16.33 5.27
N SER A 247 -11.64 16.82 4.27
CA SER A 247 -12.28 18.16 4.36
C SER A 247 -13.42 18.20 5.38
N ASN A 248 -14.28 17.19 5.39
CA ASN A 248 -15.44 17.11 6.27
C ASN A 248 -15.57 15.72 6.86
N ILE A 249 -15.91 15.63 8.16
CA ILE A 249 -16.03 14.35 8.86
C ILE A 249 -17.08 14.46 9.96
N SER A 250 -17.81 13.37 10.25
CA SER A 250 -18.72 13.34 11.39
C SER A 250 -17.97 13.27 12.72
N TYR A 251 -18.58 13.77 13.81
CA TYR A 251 -18.02 13.59 15.16
C TYR A 251 -17.68 12.12 15.45
N LYS A 252 -18.58 11.22 15.09
CA LYS A 252 -18.39 9.78 15.37
C LYS A 252 -17.17 9.22 14.65
N ALA A 253 -17.03 9.49 13.35
CA ALA A 253 -15.90 9.02 12.59
C ALA A 253 -14.57 9.68 13.03
N ALA A 254 -14.60 10.96 13.40
CA ALA A 254 -13.43 11.65 13.94
C ALA A 254 -12.96 11.05 15.29
N LEU A 255 -13.90 10.67 16.14
CA LEU A 255 -13.62 9.98 17.42
C LEU A 255 -13.00 8.61 17.16
N GLU A 256 -13.53 7.82 16.22
CA GLU A 256 -12.99 6.51 15.84
C GLU A 256 -11.55 6.62 15.30
N LEU A 257 -11.29 7.51 14.34
CA LEU A 257 -9.95 7.74 13.83
C LEU A 257 -8.95 8.13 14.93
N SER A 258 -9.40 8.95 15.87
CA SER A 258 -8.56 9.44 16.97
C SER A 258 -8.32 8.38 18.05
N HIS A 259 -9.22 7.40 18.19
CA HIS A 259 -9.09 6.32 19.16
C HIS A 259 -7.91 5.37 18.80
N PHE A 260 -7.76 5.07 17.53
CA PHE A 260 -6.74 4.13 17.03
C PHE A 260 -5.42 4.78 16.58
N GLY A 261 -5.14 6.04 16.90
CA GLY A 261 -3.80 6.58 16.71
C GLY A 261 -3.65 7.89 15.93
N ALA A 262 -4.70 8.43 15.34
CA ALA A 262 -4.67 9.80 14.81
C ALA A 262 -4.61 10.79 15.99
N LYS A 263 -3.40 11.17 16.41
CA LYS A 263 -3.13 12.03 17.59
C LYS A 263 -3.56 13.51 17.41
N VAL A 264 -4.42 13.79 16.45
CA VAL A 264 -4.84 15.16 16.11
C VAL A 264 -5.82 15.72 17.15
N ILE A 265 -6.73 14.89 17.63
CA ILE A 265 -7.71 15.25 18.66
C ILE A 265 -7.72 14.14 19.73
N TYR A 266 -7.84 14.53 20.98
CA TYR A 266 -8.06 13.56 22.07
C TYR A 266 -9.54 13.42 22.36
N PRO A 267 -10.21 12.28 22.06
CA PRO A 267 -11.66 12.13 22.10
C PRO A 267 -12.36 12.60 23.37
N PRO A 268 -11.88 12.29 24.59
CA PRO A 268 -12.54 12.73 25.83
C PRO A 268 -12.62 14.24 25.99
N THR A 269 -11.70 14.99 25.35
CA THR A 269 -11.59 16.44 25.54
C THR A 269 -12.57 17.24 24.70
N ILE A 270 -13.02 16.71 23.57
CA ILE A 270 -14.00 17.38 22.69
C ILE A 270 -15.44 16.97 22.95
N GLN A 271 -15.67 16.01 23.86
CA GLN A 271 -17.02 15.51 24.17
C GLN A 271 -18.03 16.63 24.53
N PRO A 272 -17.67 17.69 25.27
CA PRO A 272 -18.60 18.78 25.56
C PRO A 272 -19.15 19.45 24.30
N VAL A 273 -18.30 19.79 23.34
CA VAL A 273 -18.71 20.44 22.07
C VAL A 273 -19.47 19.49 21.15
N VAL A 274 -19.14 18.20 21.19
CA VAL A 274 -19.88 17.16 20.45
C VAL A 274 -21.32 17.05 20.97
N THR A 275 -21.50 17.08 22.27
CA THR A 275 -22.83 17.02 22.92
C THR A 275 -23.72 18.23 22.55
N GLU A 276 -23.14 19.41 22.48
CA GLU A 276 -23.83 20.65 22.10
C GLU A 276 -23.89 20.88 20.59
N GLY A 277 -23.24 20.04 19.80
CA GLY A 277 -23.24 20.13 18.34
C GLY A 277 -22.47 21.34 17.78
N ILE A 278 -21.50 21.85 18.53
CA ILE A 278 -20.65 22.96 18.07
C ILE A 278 -19.61 22.44 17.05
N PRO A 279 -19.55 22.97 15.80
CA PRO A 279 -18.58 22.57 14.81
C PRO A 279 -17.13 22.77 15.28
N ILE A 280 -16.25 21.81 14.91
CA ILE A 280 -14.83 21.88 15.22
C ILE A 280 -14.06 21.98 13.92
N TYR A 281 -13.18 22.98 13.79
CA TYR A 281 -12.20 23.05 12.72
C TYR A 281 -10.83 22.62 13.22
N VAL A 282 -10.18 21.69 12.51
CA VAL A 282 -8.77 21.38 12.71
C VAL A 282 -7.98 22.01 11.58
N LYS A 283 -7.03 22.87 11.92
CA LYS A 283 -6.29 23.70 10.95
C LYS A 283 -4.80 23.72 11.24
N ASN A 284 -3.99 23.99 10.21
CA ASN A 284 -2.54 24.10 10.32
C ASN A 284 -2.12 25.53 10.63
N THR A 285 -1.41 25.74 11.73
CA THR A 285 -0.85 27.05 12.08
C THR A 285 0.16 27.56 11.05
N PHE A 286 0.86 26.64 10.37
CA PHE A 286 1.91 26.97 9.39
C PHE A 286 1.38 27.14 7.97
N GLU A 287 0.15 26.71 7.72
CA GLU A 287 -0.58 26.86 6.45
C GLU A 287 -2.01 27.36 6.71
N PRO A 288 -2.17 28.59 7.23
CA PRO A 288 -3.45 29.08 7.73
C PRO A 288 -4.53 29.25 6.67
N GLU A 289 -4.15 29.38 5.39
CA GLU A 289 -5.09 29.49 4.26
C GLU A 289 -5.61 28.09 3.81
N ALA A 290 -4.99 27.00 4.26
CA ALA A 290 -5.49 25.66 3.98
C ALA A 290 -6.85 25.45 4.66
N TYR A 291 -7.76 24.76 3.96
CA TYR A 291 -9.13 24.54 4.46
C TYR A 291 -9.15 23.80 5.79
N GLY A 292 -8.27 22.79 5.95
CA GLY A 292 -8.27 21.94 7.14
C GLY A 292 -9.37 20.89 7.14
N THR A 293 -9.80 20.47 8.34
CA THR A 293 -10.89 19.49 8.52
C THR A 293 -12.03 20.10 9.35
N LEU A 294 -13.22 20.12 8.79
CA LEU A 294 -14.46 20.45 9.51
C LEU A 294 -15.07 19.18 10.09
N ILE A 295 -15.28 19.18 11.41
CA ILE A 295 -15.92 18.09 12.16
C ILE A 295 -17.28 18.59 12.63
N GLU A 296 -18.34 17.94 12.17
CA GLU A 296 -19.71 18.36 12.48
C GLU A 296 -20.68 17.16 12.60
N LYS A 297 -21.90 17.41 13.04
CA LYS A 297 -22.88 16.35 13.28
C LYS A 297 -23.31 15.62 12.01
N ASN A 298 -23.55 16.36 10.93
CA ASN A 298 -24.08 15.84 9.67
C ASN A 298 -23.25 16.41 8.50
N PRO A 299 -22.05 15.87 8.25
CA PRO A 299 -21.23 16.31 7.12
C PRO A 299 -21.89 15.96 5.79
N PRO A 300 -21.56 16.66 4.71
CA PRO A 300 -21.95 16.24 3.36
C PRO A 300 -21.53 14.79 3.11
N ARG A 301 -22.40 13.99 2.50
CA ARG A 301 -22.08 12.59 2.19
C ARG A 301 -20.86 12.52 1.26
N SER A 302 -19.84 11.83 1.71
CA SER A 302 -18.70 11.50 0.87
C SER A 302 -19.11 10.51 -0.22
N LYS A 303 -18.50 10.62 -1.40
CA LYS A 303 -18.60 9.57 -2.45
C LYS A 303 -17.75 8.34 -2.10
N GLU A 304 -16.81 8.47 -1.19
CA GLU A 304 -15.92 7.41 -0.75
C GLU A 304 -16.52 6.65 0.44
N ALA A 305 -16.44 5.33 0.39
CA ALA A 305 -16.93 4.42 1.45
C ALA A 305 -16.22 4.64 2.78
N LEU A 306 -14.93 4.91 2.70
CA LEU A 306 -14.05 5.10 3.82
C LEU A 306 -13.66 6.57 3.95
N ILE A 307 -13.40 6.95 5.19
CA ILE A 307 -12.92 8.28 5.56
C ILE A 307 -11.43 8.24 5.85
N GLY A 308 -10.95 7.19 6.53
CA GLY A 308 -9.54 7.08 6.86
C GLY A 308 -9.13 5.73 7.44
N ILE A 309 -7.81 5.58 7.58
CA ILE A 309 -7.14 4.43 8.17
C ILE A 309 -6.32 4.91 9.36
N SER A 310 -6.45 4.21 10.46
CA SER A 310 -5.68 4.46 11.68
C SER A 310 -5.02 3.19 12.18
N ASN A 311 -3.95 3.31 12.96
CA ASN A 311 -3.29 2.17 13.58
C ASN A 311 -2.91 2.45 15.03
N SER A 312 -2.83 1.39 15.82
CA SER A 312 -2.30 1.40 17.18
C SER A 312 -1.25 0.31 17.31
N ASP A 313 -0.05 0.72 17.70
CA ASP A 313 1.11 -0.17 17.84
C ASP A 313 1.31 -0.59 19.30
N ASN A 314 2.27 -1.50 19.55
CA ASN A 314 2.61 -2.04 20.86
C ASN A 314 1.41 -2.73 21.53
N ILE A 315 0.79 -3.62 20.79
CA ILE A 315 -0.37 -4.42 21.23
C ILE A 315 0.08 -5.83 21.60
N ALA A 316 -0.43 -6.30 22.74
CA ALA A 316 -0.35 -7.70 23.13
C ALA A 316 -1.74 -8.35 23.06
N LEU A 317 -1.78 -9.58 22.55
CA LEU A 317 -2.94 -10.44 22.56
C LEU A 317 -2.91 -11.34 23.78
N LEU A 318 -4.00 -11.37 24.50
CA LEU A 318 -4.21 -12.24 25.67
C LEU A 318 -5.32 -13.22 25.33
N SER A 319 -5.03 -14.51 25.36
CA SER A 319 -5.99 -15.57 25.06
C SER A 319 -6.30 -16.37 26.31
N LEU A 320 -7.56 -16.36 26.73
CA LEU A 320 -8.10 -17.24 27.76
C LEU A 320 -8.76 -18.43 27.07
N GLU A 321 -8.24 -19.64 27.31
CA GLU A 321 -8.65 -20.87 26.61
C GLU A 321 -8.96 -21.97 27.61
N GLY A 322 -10.02 -22.74 27.34
CA GLY A 322 -10.31 -23.92 28.11
C GLY A 322 -11.73 -24.46 27.93
N SER A 323 -11.87 -25.79 28.08
CA SER A 323 -13.16 -26.49 27.98
C SER A 323 -14.15 -26.10 29.07
N GLY A 324 -13.66 -25.57 30.19
CA GLY A 324 -14.49 -25.15 31.33
C GLY A 324 -15.28 -23.85 31.11
N MET A 325 -15.06 -23.15 29.98
CA MET A 325 -15.81 -21.92 29.65
C MET A 325 -17.15 -22.18 28.99
N VAL A 326 -17.32 -23.37 28.41
CA VAL A 326 -18.54 -23.71 27.64
C VAL A 326 -19.77 -23.80 28.51
N GLY A 327 -20.78 -23.00 28.23
CA GLY A 327 -22.07 -23.02 28.91
C GLY A 327 -22.07 -22.53 30.37
N ILE A 328 -20.96 -21.97 30.85
CA ILE A 328 -20.87 -21.43 32.21
C ILE A 328 -20.86 -19.89 32.10
N PRO A 329 -21.91 -19.19 32.57
CA PRO A 329 -21.95 -17.73 32.56
C PRO A 329 -20.94 -17.10 33.55
N GLY A 330 -20.42 -15.91 33.24
CA GLY A 330 -19.65 -15.10 34.17
C GLY A 330 -18.14 -15.06 33.97
N PHE A 331 -17.54 -15.89 33.10
CA PHE A 331 -16.09 -15.79 32.83
C PHE A 331 -15.68 -14.43 32.29
N SER A 332 -16.39 -13.91 31.28
CA SER A 332 -16.12 -12.57 30.73
C SER A 332 -16.23 -11.48 31.79
N SER A 333 -17.27 -11.54 32.64
CA SER A 333 -17.46 -10.56 33.71
C SER A 333 -16.27 -10.58 34.68
N ARG A 334 -15.86 -11.75 35.16
CA ARG A 334 -14.72 -11.91 36.06
C ARG A 334 -13.42 -11.41 35.45
N LEU A 335 -13.16 -11.73 34.17
CA LEU A 335 -11.97 -11.27 33.47
C LEU A 335 -11.96 -9.74 33.37
N PHE A 336 -13.06 -9.15 32.91
CA PHE A 336 -13.12 -7.70 32.71
C PHE A 336 -13.07 -6.93 34.03
N GLU A 337 -13.73 -7.42 35.08
CA GLU A 337 -13.64 -6.85 36.41
C GLU A 337 -12.23 -6.92 36.97
N THR A 338 -11.54 -8.07 36.82
CA THR A 338 -10.14 -8.24 37.25
C THR A 338 -9.21 -7.26 36.54
N LEU A 339 -9.36 -7.09 35.24
CA LEU A 339 -8.53 -6.15 34.47
C LEU A 339 -8.83 -4.69 34.87
N SER A 340 -10.10 -4.36 35.07
CA SER A 340 -10.53 -3.02 35.51
C SER A 340 -9.99 -2.68 36.90
N GLN A 341 -10.04 -3.61 37.87
CA GLN A 341 -9.51 -3.43 39.22
C GLN A 341 -7.97 -3.26 39.25
N ASN A 342 -7.30 -3.68 38.20
CA ASN A 342 -5.86 -3.52 38.01
C ASN A 342 -5.50 -2.34 37.09
N ASP A 343 -6.43 -1.43 36.79
CA ASP A 343 -6.25 -0.29 35.88
C ASP A 343 -5.73 -0.67 34.47
N ILE A 344 -6.13 -1.84 33.96
CA ILE A 344 -5.74 -2.32 32.65
C ILE A 344 -6.84 -2.02 31.64
N ASN A 345 -6.51 -1.21 30.63
CA ASN A 345 -7.43 -0.86 29.56
C ASN A 345 -7.48 -1.95 28.48
N ILE A 346 -8.68 -2.40 28.16
CA ILE A 346 -8.94 -3.33 27.05
C ILE A 346 -9.14 -2.49 25.78
N ILE A 347 -8.35 -2.79 24.73
CA ILE A 347 -8.37 -2.05 23.47
C ILE A 347 -9.32 -2.71 22.47
N LEU A 348 -9.33 -4.07 22.42
CA LEU A 348 -10.17 -4.82 21.51
C LEU A 348 -10.55 -6.16 22.14
N ILE A 349 -11.75 -6.63 21.84
CA ILE A 349 -12.27 -7.92 22.29
C ILE A 349 -12.71 -8.71 21.08
N THR A 350 -12.31 -9.97 20.97
CA THR A 350 -12.84 -10.91 20.00
C THR A 350 -13.09 -12.25 20.67
N GLN A 351 -14.21 -12.87 20.34
CA GLN A 351 -14.61 -14.15 20.90
C GLN A 351 -15.14 -15.05 19.78
N ALA A 352 -14.60 -16.26 19.67
CA ALA A 352 -15.08 -17.23 18.72
C ALA A 352 -16.44 -17.81 19.15
N SER A 353 -17.25 -18.23 18.20
CA SER A 353 -18.60 -18.78 18.44
C SER A 353 -18.59 -20.04 19.31
N SER A 354 -17.47 -20.77 19.37
CA SER A 354 -17.32 -22.00 20.14
C SER A 354 -17.17 -21.79 21.64
N VAL A 355 -17.13 -20.57 22.14
CA VAL A 355 -16.97 -20.18 23.57
C VAL A 355 -15.76 -20.83 24.28
N HIS A 356 -14.85 -21.48 23.55
CA HIS A 356 -13.65 -22.11 24.12
C HIS A 356 -12.47 -21.16 24.26
N THR A 357 -12.52 -20.03 23.56
CA THR A 357 -11.43 -19.05 23.51
C THR A 357 -11.99 -17.63 23.52
N MET A 358 -11.49 -16.82 24.46
CA MET A 358 -11.68 -15.37 24.49
C MET A 358 -10.34 -14.72 24.27
N CYS A 359 -10.25 -13.84 23.28
CA CYS A 359 -9.05 -13.09 22.98
C CYS A 359 -9.29 -11.59 23.23
N ILE A 360 -8.42 -10.98 24.00
CA ILE A 360 -8.45 -9.52 24.27
C ILE A 360 -7.12 -8.91 23.88
N ALA A 361 -7.17 -7.67 23.38
CA ALA A 361 -5.98 -6.87 23.11
C ALA A 361 -5.80 -5.81 24.19
N VAL A 362 -4.58 -5.71 24.71
CA VAL A 362 -4.15 -4.70 25.67
C VAL A 362 -2.85 -4.05 25.21
N SER A 363 -2.46 -2.95 25.88
CA SER A 363 -1.12 -2.39 25.66
C SER A 363 -0.04 -3.39 26.07
N GLU A 364 1.01 -3.53 25.27
CA GLU A 364 2.09 -4.47 25.53
C GLU A 364 2.76 -4.27 26.91
N LYS A 365 2.83 -3.01 27.39
CA LYS A 365 3.33 -2.68 28.73
C LYS A 365 2.51 -3.26 29.87
N ASP A 366 1.21 -3.48 29.66
CA ASP A 366 0.28 -3.98 30.66
C ASP A 366 0.08 -5.50 30.59
N ALA A 367 0.69 -6.16 29.57
CA ALA A 367 0.42 -7.56 29.24
C ALA A 367 0.77 -8.54 30.38
N GLU A 368 1.93 -8.39 31.03
CA GLU A 368 2.36 -9.28 32.12
C GLU A 368 1.50 -9.05 33.37
N LYS A 369 1.20 -7.80 33.69
CA LYS A 369 0.30 -7.46 34.79
C LYS A 369 -1.09 -8.03 34.59
N ALA A 370 -1.58 -7.97 33.33
CA ALA A 370 -2.85 -8.58 32.95
C ALA A 370 -2.86 -10.10 33.12
N LYS A 371 -1.78 -10.78 32.69
CA LYS A 371 -1.59 -12.21 32.85
C LYS A 371 -1.63 -12.63 34.30
N GLU A 372 -0.80 -12.01 35.14
CA GLU A 372 -0.74 -12.31 36.56
C GLU A 372 -2.08 -12.08 37.29
N ALA A 373 -2.78 -11.03 36.96
CA ALA A 373 -4.10 -10.73 37.56
C ALA A 373 -5.14 -11.76 37.13
N ALA A 374 -5.17 -12.14 35.84
CA ALA A 374 -6.11 -13.13 35.32
C ALA A 374 -5.80 -14.54 35.84
N ASP A 375 -4.54 -14.96 35.84
CA ASP A 375 -4.14 -16.30 36.35
C ASP A 375 -4.48 -16.45 37.84
N ARG A 376 -4.36 -15.39 38.63
CA ARG A 376 -4.82 -15.37 40.03
C ARG A 376 -6.33 -15.48 40.15
N CYS A 377 -7.08 -14.75 39.32
CA CYS A 377 -8.54 -14.79 39.33
C CYS A 377 -9.09 -16.15 38.99
N PHE A 378 -8.43 -16.86 38.08
CA PHE A 378 -8.84 -18.19 37.59
C PHE A 378 -8.00 -19.35 38.14
N ALA A 379 -7.25 -19.13 39.23
CA ALA A 379 -6.34 -20.13 39.80
C ALA A 379 -7.01 -21.48 40.09
N TYR A 380 -8.26 -21.44 40.56
CA TYR A 380 -9.03 -22.66 40.88
C TYR A 380 -9.37 -23.43 39.61
N GLU A 381 -9.88 -22.80 38.56
CA GLU A 381 -10.23 -23.44 37.29
C GLU A 381 -8.98 -23.97 36.58
N ILE A 382 -7.86 -23.25 36.68
CA ILE A 382 -6.57 -23.65 36.13
C ILE A 382 -6.06 -24.89 36.86
N SER A 383 -6.15 -24.94 38.20
CA SER A 383 -5.72 -26.12 38.99
C SER A 383 -6.54 -27.38 38.70
N LEU A 384 -7.78 -27.22 38.24
CA LEU A 384 -8.65 -28.32 37.82
C LEU A 384 -8.46 -28.73 36.35
N GLY A 385 -7.56 -28.08 35.61
CA GLY A 385 -7.38 -28.31 34.17
C GLY A 385 -8.56 -27.86 33.29
N LYS A 386 -9.49 -27.04 33.83
CA LYS A 386 -10.65 -26.52 33.10
C LYS A 386 -10.30 -25.29 32.26
N LEU A 387 -9.29 -24.54 32.66
CA LEU A 387 -8.72 -23.40 31.95
C LEU A 387 -7.22 -23.58 31.84
N ASN A 388 -6.64 -23.08 30.76
CA ASN A 388 -5.20 -22.89 30.64
C ASN A 388 -4.79 -21.55 31.27
N PRO A 389 -3.57 -21.42 31.77
CA PRO A 389 -3.01 -20.10 32.10
C PRO A 389 -3.14 -19.14 30.92
N LEU A 390 -3.37 -17.89 31.21
CA LEU A 390 -3.57 -16.87 30.17
C LEU A 390 -2.36 -16.81 29.24
N LYS A 391 -2.57 -17.05 27.95
CA LYS A 391 -1.52 -16.97 26.93
C LYS A 391 -1.31 -15.50 26.52
N VAL A 392 -0.06 -15.06 26.49
CA VAL A 392 0.34 -13.72 26.06
C VAL A 392 1.16 -13.83 24.80
N GLU A 393 0.78 -13.08 23.77
CA GLU A 393 1.53 -12.91 22.52
C GLU A 393 1.74 -11.41 22.31
N LYS A 394 2.99 -10.98 22.09
CA LYS A 394 3.42 -9.58 21.91
C LYS A 394 3.83 -9.31 20.46
N GLY A 395 4.08 -8.05 20.14
CA GLY A 395 4.58 -7.63 18.82
C GLY A 395 3.49 -7.47 17.78
N PHE A 396 2.29 -7.03 18.18
CA PHE A 396 1.16 -6.80 17.28
C PHE A 396 0.83 -5.31 17.13
N SER A 397 0.16 -5.02 16.01
CA SER A 397 -0.47 -3.72 15.73
C SER A 397 -1.92 -3.94 15.32
N ILE A 398 -2.80 -3.02 15.71
CA ILE A 398 -4.17 -2.95 15.22
C ILE A 398 -4.17 -1.97 14.04
N VAL A 399 -4.72 -2.38 12.90
CA VAL A 399 -5.02 -1.49 11.77
C VAL A 399 -6.53 -1.43 11.61
N CYS A 400 -7.06 -0.21 11.55
CA CYS A 400 -8.48 0.06 11.54
C CYS A 400 -8.86 0.92 10.33
N ILE A 401 -9.89 0.52 9.59
CA ILE A 401 -10.55 1.36 8.59
C ILE A 401 -11.79 2.01 9.20
N VAL A 402 -11.98 3.30 8.92
CA VAL A 402 -13.08 4.09 9.47
C VAL A 402 -13.88 4.75 8.35
N GLY A 403 -15.20 4.72 8.46
CA GLY A 403 -16.10 5.41 7.53
C GLY A 403 -17.50 5.56 8.11
N ASP A 404 -18.24 6.58 7.65
CA ASP A 404 -19.59 6.85 8.15
C ASP A 404 -20.62 5.81 7.72
N ASP A 405 -20.35 5.05 6.65
CA ASP A 405 -21.31 4.12 6.05
C ASP A 405 -20.72 2.72 5.82
N VAL A 406 -19.66 2.36 6.53
CA VAL A 406 -18.93 1.06 6.38
C VAL A 406 -19.87 -0.14 6.53
N LEU A 407 -20.83 -0.06 7.43
CA LEU A 407 -21.77 -1.16 7.70
C LEU A 407 -22.78 -1.39 6.55
N ASN A 408 -23.18 -0.34 5.86
CA ASN A 408 -24.19 -0.41 4.81
C ASN A 408 -23.58 -0.66 3.42
N GLN A 409 -22.25 -0.54 3.30
CA GLN A 409 -21.58 -0.82 2.05
C GLN A 409 -21.12 -2.28 1.98
N THR A 410 -21.64 -2.98 0.99
CA THR A 410 -21.27 -4.37 0.74
C THR A 410 -19.80 -4.50 0.33
N GLY A 411 -19.13 -5.51 0.86
CA GLY A 411 -17.79 -5.90 0.42
C GLY A 411 -16.61 -5.13 1.05
N VAL A 412 -16.82 -4.10 1.89
CA VAL A 412 -15.72 -3.33 2.49
C VAL A 412 -14.77 -4.22 3.29
N THR A 413 -15.30 -5.04 4.21
CA THR A 413 -14.49 -5.98 4.99
C THR A 413 -13.80 -7.02 4.10
N GLY A 414 -14.53 -7.56 3.11
CA GLY A 414 -13.98 -8.52 2.15
C GLY A 414 -12.81 -7.93 1.34
N ARG A 415 -12.94 -6.70 0.85
CA ARG A 415 -11.87 -5.98 0.13
C ARG A 415 -10.64 -5.74 1.01
N MET A 416 -10.85 -5.33 2.27
CA MET A 416 -9.75 -5.16 3.22
C MET A 416 -8.96 -6.46 3.43
N LEU A 417 -9.67 -7.56 3.73
CA LEU A 417 -9.03 -8.86 3.97
C LEU A 417 -8.39 -9.42 2.69
N ALA A 418 -9.03 -9.25 1.53
CA ALA A 418 -8.48 -9.66 0.25
C ALA A 418 -7.21 -8.86 -0.12
N ALA A 419 -7.18 -7.56 0.13
CA ALA A 419 -6.00 -6.73 -0.08
C ALA A 419 -4.82 -7.20 0.78
N LEU A 420 -5.06 -7.45 2.08
CA LEU A 420 -4.03 -8.00 2.98
C LEU A 420 -3.53 -9.38 2.52
N GLY A 421 -4.46 -10.27 2.13
CA GLY A 421 -4.14 -11.62 1.65
C GLY A 421 -3.30 -11.61 0.37
N ARG A 422 -3.66 -10.77 -0.62
CA ARG A 422 -2.86 -10.59 -1.85
C ARG A 422 -1.43 -10.13 -1.58
N ASN A 423 -1.21 -9.40 -0.49
CA ASN A 423 0.11 -8.94 -0.08
C ASN A 423 0.78 -9.83 0.97
N SER A 424 0.29 -11.06 1.13
CA SER A 424 0.84 -12.06 2.07
C SER A 424 0.95 -11.56 3.51
N ILE A 425 0.01 -10.71 3.95
CA ILE A 425 -0.06 -10.18 5.32
C ILE A 425 -1.03 -11.02 6.13
N PRO A 426 -0.56 -11.84 7.10
CA PRO A 426 -1.41 -12.68 7.92
C PRO A 426 -2.24 -11.86 8.91
N VAL A 427 -3.54 -12.12 8.98
CA VAL A 427 -4.44 -11.51 9.96
C VAL A 427 -4.60 -12.47 11.15
N ARG A 428 -4.27 -11.99 12.36
CA ARG A 428 -4.38 -12.79 13.60
C ARG A 428 -5.79 -12.76 14.19
N ALA A 429 -6.44 -11.61 14.13
CA ALA A 429 -7.81 -11.46 14.59
C ALA A 429 -8.49 -10.29 13.86
N THR A 430 -9.81 -10.32 13.81
CA THR A 430 -10.65 -9.26 13.26
C THR A 430 -11.72 -8.88 14.26
N ALA A 431 -12.09 -7.59 14.29
CA ALA A 431 -13.22 -7.10 15.05
C ALA A 431 -14.05 -6.13 14.22
N GLN A 432 -15.37 -6.32 14.26
CA GLN A 432 -16.35 -5.44 13.65
C GLN A 432 -17.63 -5.49 14.48
N GLY A 433 -18.01 -4.38 15.10
CA GLY A 433 -19.24 -4.25 15.84
C GLY A 433 -20.44 -4.01 14.92
N SER A 434 -21.63 -4.44 15.34
CA SER A 434 -22.88 -4.28 14.57
C SER A 434 -23.36 -2.81 14.45
N SER A 435 -22.85 -1.93 15.29
CA SER A 435 -23.14 -0.48 15.30
C SER A 435 -21.91 0.38 15.01
N GLU A 436 -20.77 -0.24 14.82
CA GLU A 436 -19.49 0.47 14.67
C GLU A 436 -19.24 0.88 13.22
N ARG A 437 -18.54 2.00 13.08
CA ARG A 437 -18.14 2.59 11.80
C ARG A 437 -16.75 2.20 11.40
N ASN A 438 -16.24 1.13 12.00
CA ASN A 438 -14.89 0.66 11.78
C ASN A 438 -14.84 -0.85 11.58
N VAL A 439 -13.78 -1.29 10.90
CA VAL A 439 -13.32 -2.68 10.87
C VAL A 439 -11.87 -2.68 11.28
N SER A 440 -11.54 -3.49 12.27
CA SER A 440 -10.19 -3.58 12.83
C SER A 440 -9.60 -4.96 12.58
N VAL A 441 -8.32 -5.01 12.23
CA VAL A 441 -7.53 -6.24 12.12
C VAL A 441 -6.30 -6.15 13.01
N ILE A 442 -5.91 -7.28 13.55
CA ILE A 442 -4.67 -7.44 14.32
C ILE A 442 -3.68 -8.20 13.45
N ILE A 443 -2.51 -7.61 13.27
CA ILE A 443 -1.42 -8.13 12.43
C ILE A 443 -0.09 -8.00 13.17
N SER A 444 0.97 -8.65 12.67
CA SER A 444 2.32 -8.44 13.18
C SER A 444 2.76 -6.99 13.03
N SER A 445 3.44 -6.43 14.03
CA SER A 445 3.95 -5.06 13.96
C SER A 445 4.95 -4.86 12.82
N SER A 446 5.67 -5.91 12.39
CA SER A 446 6.55 -5.86 11.21
C SER A 446 5.81 -5.58 9.92
N ASP A 447 4.53 -5.94 9.83
CA ASP A 447 3.71 -5.82 8.63
C ASP A 447 2.81 -4.57 8.65
N ALA A 448 2.79 -3.82 9.76
CA ALA A 448 1.84 -2.72 9.99
C ALA A 448 1.91 -1.63 8.91
N GLU A 449 3.11 -1.16 8.57
CA GLU A 449 3.27 -0.14 7.51
C GLU A 449 2.85 -0.67 6.14
N GLY A 450 3.20 -1.92 5.82
CA GLY A 450 2.78 -2.60 4.58
C GLY A 450 1.26 -2.69 4.49
N ALA A 451 0.61 -3.11 5.57
CA ALA A 451 -0.84 -3.20 5.65
C ALA A 451 -1.55 -1.86 5.47
N ILE A 452 -1.04 -0.80 6.13
CA ILE A 452 -1.61 0.55 6.01
C ILE A 452 -1.54 1.04 4.56
N ARG A 453 -0.38 0.86 3.89
CA ARG A 453 -0.21 1.23 2.47
C ARG A 453 -1.14 0.44 1.57
N THR A 454 -1.20 -0.87 1.75
CA THR A 454 -2.06 -1.79 0.99
C THR A 454 -3.53 -1.40 1.11
N ILE A 455 -4.02 -1.19 2.33
CA ILE A 455 -5.41 -0.80 2.56
C ILE A 455 -5.69 0.60 2.01
N HIS A 456 -4.75 1.55 2.18
CA HIS A 456 -4.93 2.90 1.64
C HIS A 456 -5.01 2.89 0.11
N ASN A 457 -4.15 2.14 -0.56
CA ASN A 457 -4.18 1.97 -2.01
C ASN A 457 -5.49 1.35 -2.46
N GLU A 458 -5.98 0.31 -1.79
CA GLU A 458 -7.24 -0.36 -2.13
C GLU A 458 -8.46 0.56 -2.07
N PHE A 459 -8.51 1.51 -1.13
CA PHE A 459 -9.72 2.30 -0.87
C PHE A 459 -9.64 3.77 -1.29
N PHE A 460 -8.47 4.40 -1.21
CA PHE A 460 -8.31 5.83 -1.45
C PHE A 460 -7.55 6.15 -2.73
N ASP A 461 -6.78 5.20 -3.22
CA ASP A 461 -6.24 5.35 -4.55
C ASP A 461 -7.26 4.76 -5.53
N HIS A 462 -7.99 5.64 -6.24
CA HIS A 462 -8.86 5.22 -7.35
C HIS A 462 -8.06 4.55 -8.48
N ARG A 463 -6.77 4.42 -8.29
CA ARG A 463 -5.78 3.77 -9.13
C ARG A 463 -5.37 2.40 -8.57
N SER A 464 -5.83 1.99 -7.37
CA SER A 464 -5.51 0.68 -6.82
C SER A 464 -6.02 -0.41 -7.77
N GLY A 465 -5.17 -1.36 -8.11
CA GLY A 465 -5.39 -2.31 -9.19
C GLY A 465 -5.01 -1.80 -10.59
N LYS A 466 -4.60 -0.53 -10.74
CA LYS A 466 -4.17 0.07 -12.03
C LYS A 466 -2.65 0.11 -12.21
N ASP A 467 -1.89 0.16 -11.13
CA ASP A 467 -0.43 0.09 -11.19
C ASP A 467 0.01 -1.37 -11.38
N ILE A 468 0.81 -1.60 -12.41
CA ILE A 468 1.44 -2.89 -12.71
C ILE A 468 2.94 -2.71 -12.57
N ASN A 469 3.55 -3.45 -11.66
CA ASN A 469 4.97 -3.41 -11.38
C ASN A 469 5.69 -4.48 -12.18
N LEU A 470 6.52 -4.08 -13.13
CA LEU A 470 7.18 -4.95 -14.09
C LEU A 470 8.62 -5.27 -13.67
N PHE A 471 8.95 -6.53 -13.67
CA PHE A 471 10.28 -7.07 -13.43
C PHE A 471 10.71 -7.85 -14.66
N ILE A 472 11.54 -7.21 -15.51
CA ILE A 472 11.89 -7.72 -16.83
C ILE A 472 13.22 -8.45 -16.73
N ALA A 473 13.23 -9.72 -17.16
CA ALA A 473 14.43 -10.49 -17.39
C ALA A 473 14.74 -10.56 -18.90
N GLY A 474 15.96 -10.16 -19.29
CA GLY A 474 16.39 -10.14 -20.68
C GLY A 474 16.25 -8.76 -21.34
N TYR A 475 17.30 -7.94 -21.23
CA TYR A 475 17.41 -6.66 -21.95
C TYR A 475 18.13 -6.84 -23.29
N GLY A 476 17.65 -7.81 -24.08
CA GLY A 476 18.04 -8.07 -25.47
C GLY A 476 17.12 -7.33 -26.45
N VAL A 477 17.00 -7.88 -27.67
CA VAL A 477 16.23 -7.28 -28.77
C VAL A 477 14.77 -7.02 -28.39
N VAL A 478 14.07 -8.01 -27.81
CA VAL A 478 12.67 -7.91 -27.41
C VAL A 478 12.51 -7.04 -26.16
N GLY A 479 13.35 -7.24 -25.13
CA GLY A 479 13.27 -6.47 -23.89
C GLY A 479 13.54 -4.97 -24.09
N LYS A 480 14.48 -4.63 -24.98
CA LYS A 480 14.72 -3.22 -25.38
C LYS A 480 13.50 -2.60 -26.08
N ALA A 481 12.92 -3.33 -27.03
CA ALA A 481 11.70 -2.89 -27.72
C ALA A 481 10.52 -2.71 -26.75
N LEU A 482 10.35 -3.61 -25.78
CA LEU A 482 9.30 -3.52 -24.77
C LEU A 482 9.46 -2.26 -23.90
N VAL A 483 10.67 -2.02 -23.39
CA VAL A 483 10.97 -0.82 -22.59
C VAL A 483 10.73 0.46 -23.39
N ASP A 484 11.12 0.47 -24.67
CA ASP A 484 10.91 1.60 -25.58
C ASP A 484 9.41 1.88 -25.83
N ILE A 485 8.62 0.82 -26.11
CA ILE A 485 7.17 0.94 -26.29
C ILE A 485 6.51 1.50 -25.01
N ILE A 486 6.87 0.98 -23.84
CA ILE A 486 6.36 1.46 -22.56
C ILE A 486 6.74 2.93 -22.38
N GLY A 487 7.99 3.31 -22.56
CA GLY A 487 8.47 4.67 -22.40
C GLY A 487 7.75 5.68 -23.30
N LYS A 488 7.55 5.32 -24.58
CA LYS A 488 6.89 6.20 -25.57
C LYS A 488 5.38 6.30 -25.42
N ASN A 489 4.72 5.26 -24.91
CA ASN A 489 3.26 5.17 -24.94
C ASN A 489 2.60 5.10 -23.56
N ARG A 490 3.34 5.30 -22.46
CA ARG A 490 2.87 5.17 -21.09
C ARG A 490 1.54 5.90 -20.85
N ASP A 491 1.48 7.18 -21.20
CA ASP A 491 0.28 8.00 -20.98
C ASP A 491 -0.92 7.56 -21.82
N LYS A 492 -0.66 7.08 -23.07
CA LYS A 492 -1.70 6.55 -23.93
C LYS A 492 -2.27 5.23 -23.39
N ILE A 493 -1.41 4.37 -22.87
CA ILE A 493 -1.79 3.10 -22.26
C ILE A 493 -2.63 3.37 -21.02
N GLU A 494 -2.16 4.24 -20.11
CA GLU A 494 -2.89 4.62 -18.90
C GLU A 494 -4.26 5.22 -19.25
N LYS A 495 -4.33 6.13 -20.20
CA LYS A 495 -5.60 6.75 -20.61
C LYS A 495 -6.61 5.77 -21.18
N ARG A 496 -6.16 4.75 -21.94
CA ARG A 496 -7.03 3.79 -22.63
C ARG A 496 -7.46 2.62 -21.75
N THR A 497 -6.52 2.11 -20.94
CA THR A 497 -6.74 0.90 -20.15
C THR A 497 -7.00 1.19 -18.68
N GLY A 498 -6.68 2.41 -18.24
CA GLY A 498 -6.63 2.77 -16.83
C GLY A 498 -5.47 2.13 -16.07
N ARG A 499 -4.58 1.37 -16.72
CA ARG A 499 -3.44 0.68 -16.11
C ARG A 499 -2.18 1.51 -16.27
N ARG A 500 -1.41 1.65 -15.20
CA ARG A 500 -0.13 2.35 -15.18
C ARG A 500 1.00 1.35 -15.05
N LEU A 501 1.95 1.40 -15.98
CA LEU A 501 3.08 0.48 -16.02
C LEU A 501 4.31 1.10 -15.35
N HIS A 502 4.89 0.40 -14.39
CA HIS A 502 6.12 0.77 -13.70
C HIS A 502 7.16 -0.31 -13.96
N VAL A 503 8.23 0.00 -14.66
CA VAL A 503 9.37 -0.90 -14.79
C VAL A 503 10.18 -0.77 -13.49
N CYS A 504 10.00 -1.72 -12.57
CA CYS A 504 10.63 -1.73 -11.25
C CYS A 504 11.91 -2.55 -11.21
N GLY A 505 12.06 -3.50 -12.11
CA GLY A 505 13.26 -4.33 -12.22
C GLY A 505 13.64 -4.63 -13.66
N LEU A 506 14.93 -4.66 -13.95
CA LEU A 506 15.47 -5.00 -15.26
C LEU A 506 16.78 -5.78 -15.10
N SER A 507 16.92 -6.88 -15.86
CA SER A 507 18.15 -7.65 -15.86
C SER A 507 18.60 -8.05 -17.26
N ASN A 508 19.90 -8.23 -17.42
CA ASN A 508 20.53 -8.91 -18.55
C ASN A 508 21.40 -10.06 -18.02
N SER A 509 22.16 -10.72 -18.89
CA SER A 509 23.05 -11.83 -18.52
C SER A 509 24.20 -11.46 -17.57
N ARG A 510 24.43 -10.17 -17.29
CA ARG A 510 25.56 -9.69 -16.49
C ARG A 510 25.16 -8.87 -15.27
N ARG A 511 24.11 -8.06 -15.40
CA ARG A 511 23.72 -7.09 -14.40
C ARG A 511 22.21 -6.98 -14.25
N PHE A 512 21.78 -6.50 -13.08
CA PHE A 512 20.40 -6.14 -12.84
C PHE A 512 20.29 -4.85 -12.03
N ILE A 513 19.13 -4.23 -12.10
CA ILE A 513 18.72 -3.05 -11.30
C ILE A 513 17.30 -3.24 -10.80
N ILE A 514 17.04 -2.79 -9.60
CA ILE A 514 15.70 -2.76 -8.99
C ILE A 514 15.46 -1.41 -8.33
N ASN A 515 14.30 -0.82 -8.60
CA ASN A 515 13.81 0.38 -7.93
C ASN A 515 12.31 0.25 -7.70
N LYS A 516 11.88 0.20 -6.44
CA LYS A 516 10.46 0.05 -6.05
C LYS A 516 9.55 1.16 -6.57
N ASN A 517 10.11 2.34 -6.84
CA ASN A 517 9.36 3.51 -7.35
C ASN A 517 9.36 3.61 -8.88
N GLY A 518 9.93 2.61 -9.57
CA GLY A 518 10.11 2.59 -11.01
C GLY A 518 11.45 3.16 -11.46
N LEU A 519 11.95 2.62 -12.58
CA LEU A 519 13.21 3.02 -13.22
C LEU A 519 12.96 4.20 -14.17
N ASP A 520 13.93 5.09 -14.33
CA ASP A 520 13.91 6.11 -15.37
C ASP A 520 14.24 5.48 -16.72
N LEU A 521 13.22 5.36 -17.60
CA LEU A 521 13.36 4.71 -18.89
C LEU A 521 14.18 5.51 -19.91
N LYS A 522 14.45 6.80 -19.64
CA LYS A 522 15.27 7.64 -20.55
C LYS A 522 16.76 7.36 -20.41
N ASP A 523 17.20 6.92 -19.23
CA ASP A 523 18.61 6.63 -18.93
C ASP A 523 18.81 5.17 -18.47
N ILE A 524 17.95 4.27 -18.96
CA ILE A 524 17.90 2.88 -18.49
C ILE A 524 19.20 2.10 -18.78
N GLU A 525 19.88 2.39 -19.89
CA GLU A 525 21.12 1.71 -20.26
C GLU A 525 22.27 2.04 -19.31
N THR A 526 22.42 3.32 -18.93
CA THR A 526 23.41 3.78 -17.93
C THR A 526 23.10 3.20 -16.56
N GLN A 527 21.84 3.21 -16.14
CA GLN A 527 21.41 2.61 -14.87
C GLN A 527 21.75 1.12 -14.83
N LEU A 528 21.44 0.36 -15.88
CA LEU A 528 21.74 -1.07 -15.95
C LEU A 528 23.25 -1.35 -16.00
N ALA A 529 24.03 -0.51 -16.69
CA ALA A 529 25.50 -0.63 -16.75
C ALA A 529 26.15 -0.45 -15.36
N ASN A 530 25.53 0.36 -14.49
CA ASN A 530 25.97 0.59 -13.11
C ASN A 530 25.25 -0.33 -12.09
N GLY A 531 24.39 -1.23 -12.55
CA GLY A 531 23.61 -2.15 -11.72
C GLY A 531 24.47 -3.22 -11.02
N GLU A 532 23.84 -3.98 -10.15
CA GLU A 532 24.44 -5.10 -9.43
C GLU A 532 24.75 -6.26 -10.40
N SER A 533 25.71 -7.14 -10.02
CA SER A 533 25.99 -8.35 -10.76
C SER A 533 24.79 -9.30 -10.72
N SER A 534 24.40 -9.83 -11.87
CA SER A 534 23.32 -10.83 -11.99
C SER A 534 23.82 -12.27 -11.75
N ALA A 535 25.06 -12.45 -11.32
CA ALA A 535 25.58 -13.76 -10.98
C ALA A 535 24.77 -14.41 -9.84
N ASP A 536 24.59 -15.70 -9.93
CA ASP A 536 24.11 -16.59 -8.86
C ASP A 536 22.76 -16.21 -8.22
N GLU A 537 21.72 -16.05 -9.01
CA GLU A 537 20.36 -15.86 -8.52
C GLU A 537 20.10 -14.55 -7.73
N ALA A 538 21.06 -13.62 -7.68
CA ALA A 538 20.92 -12.39 -6.91
C ALA A 538 19.65 -11.60 -7.27
N TYR A 539 19.32 -11.52 -8.56
CA TYR A 539 18.08 -10.89 -9.02
C TYR A 539 16.83 -11.54 -8.42
N PHE A 540 16.73 -12.88 -8.49
CA PHE A 540 15.60 -13.63 -7.95
C PHE A 540 15.55 -13.61 -6.43
N THR A 541 16.69 -13.59 -5.75
CA THR A 541 16.76 -13.44 -4.30
C THR A 541 16.20 -12.08 -3.86
N GLN A 542 16.55 -11.00 -4.57
CA GLN A 542 15.96 -9.69 -4.27
C GLN A 542 14.45 -9.64 -4.61
N LEU A 543 14.02 -10.21 -5.74
CA LEU A 543 12.59 -10.31 -6.06
C LEU A 543 11.80 -11.05 -4.96
N ALA A 544 12.36 -12.08 -4.38
CA ALA A 544 11.70 -12.86 -3.32
C ALA A 544 11.47 -12.07 -2.03
N THR A 545 12.19 -10.96 -1.82
CA THR A 545 12.05 -10.06 -0.65
C THR A 545 11.20 -8.83 -0.93
N LEU A 546 10.81 -8.59 -2.19
CA LEU A 546 9.98 -7.46 -2.57
C LEU A 546 8.50 -7.78 -2.34
N SER A 547 7.80 -6.83 -1.72
CA SER A 547 6.35 -6.90 -1.56
C SER A 547 5.73 -5.70 -2.29
N LEU A 548 5.50 -5.85 -3.60
CA LEU A 548 4.80 -4.87 -4.42
C LEU A 548 3.53 -5.51 -5.00
N GLU A 549 2.42 -4.79 -4.92
CA GLU A 549 1.15 -5.24 -5.50
C GLU A 549 1.24 -5.36 -7.03
N ASN A 550 0.43 -6.25 -7.62
CA ASN A 550 0.34 -6.43 -9.06
C ASN A 550 1.71 -6.56 -9.75
N SER A 551 2.59 -7.37 -9.16
CA SER A 551 3.92 -7.63 -9.70
C SER A 551 3.85 -8.64 -10.85
N VAL A 552 4.38 -8.27 -12.00
CA VAL A 552 4.48 -9.12 -13.19
C VAL A 552 5.95 -9.34 -13.53
N PHE A 553 6.36 -10.59 -13.51
CA PHE A 553 7.66 -10.98 -14.03
C PHE A 553 7.56 -11.23 -15.54
N VAL A 554 8.41 -10.57 -16.32
CA VAL A 554 8.40 -10.62 -17.77
C VAL A 554 9.68 -11.30 -18.25
N ASP A 555 9.54 -12.49 -18.83
CA ASP A 555 10.69 -13.24 -19.38
C ASP A 555 10.84 -12.98 -20.89
N CYS A 556 11.81 -12.12 -21.22
CA CYS A 556 12.25 -11.84 -22.58
C CYS A 556 13.56 -12.58 -22.93
N THR A 557 13.85 -13.70 -22.27
CA THR A 557 15.09 -14.49 -22.49
C THR A 557 14.84 -15.76 -23.29
N ALA A 558 15.92 -16.46 -23.60
CA ALA A 558 15.93 -17.85 -24.08
C ALA A 558 16.61 -18.78 -23.06
N SER A 559 16.68 -18.38 -21.79
CA SER A 559 17.36 -19.13 -20.72
C SER A 559 16.43 -20.18 -20.12
N ALA A 560 16.92 -21.41 -20.01
CA ALA A 560 16.23 -22.48 -19.30
C ALA A 560 16.18 -22.23 -17.79
N ASP A 561 17.26 -21.71 -17.20
CA ASP A 561 17.37 -21.44 -15.77
C ASP A 561 16.32 -20.43 -15.31
N ILE A 562 16.02 -19.41 -16.12
CA ILE A 562 14.97 -18.44 -15.84
C ILE A 562 13.59 -19.06 -16.00
N ALA A 563 13.37 -19.79 -17.09
CA ALA A 563 12.10 -20.44 -17.40
C ALA A 563 11.63 -21.42 -16.31
N PHE A 564 12.55 -22.10 -15.64
CA PHE A 564 12.21 -23.04 -14.55
C PHE A 564 11.96 -22.38 -13.19
N LYS A 565 12.11 -21.05 -13.06
CA LYS A 565 11.84 -20.32 -11.81
C LYS A 565 10.39 -19.83 -11.65
N TYR A 566 9.53 -19.99 -12.66
CA TYR A 566 8.17 -19.45 -12.63
C TYR A 566 7.34 -19.97 -11.44
N MET A 567 7.45 -21.25 -11.09
CA MET A 567 6.77 -21.79 -9.90
C MET A 567 7.20 -21.09 -8.59
N HIS A 568 8.48 -20.74 -8.48
CA HIS A 568 8.97 -20.00 -7.32
C HIS A 568 8.40 -18.58 -7.28
N LEU A 569 8.31 -17.92 -8.42
CA LEU A 569 7.74 -16.57 -8.55
C LEU A 569 6.25 -16.55 -8.20
N PHE A 570 5.46 -17.55 -8.61
CA PHE A 570 4.05 -17.66 -8.20
C PHE A 570 3.89 -17.69 -6.69
N LYS A 571 4.70 -18.48 -5.98
CA LYS A 571 4.69 -18.57 -4.52
C LYS A 571 5.05 -17.24 -3.83
N LYS A 572 5.64 -16.30 -4.56
CA LYS A 572 5.99 -14.95 -4.11
C LYS A 572 5.00 -13.88 -4.58
N GLY A 573 3.87 -14.28 -5.18
CA GLY A 573 2.81 -13.38 -5.63
C GLY A 573 3.04 -12.69 -6.96
N TYR A 574 4.01 -13.17 -7.77
CA TYR A 574 4.23 -12.66 -9.12
C TYR A 574 3.33 -13.36 -10.14
N SER A 575 2.72 -12.60 -11.03
CA SER A 575 2.24 -13.11 -12.31
C SER A 575 3.41 -13.24 -13.29
N VAL A 576 3.30 -14.10 -14.31
CA VAL A 576 4.36 -14.32 -15.28
C VAL A 576 3.83 -14.08 -16.69
N VAL A 577 4.58 -13.28 -17.45
CA VAL A 577 4.43 -13.10 -18.90
C VAL A 577 5.72 -13.52 -19.59
N ALA A 578 5.65 -14.42 -20.58
CA ALA A 578 6.86 -14.98 -21.17
C ALA A 578 6.81 -15.04 -22.69
N CYS A 579 7.89 -14.64 -23.36
CA CYS A 579 8.18 -15.01 -24.74
C CYS A 579 9.15 -16.21 -24.85
N ASN A 580 9.65 -16.71 -23.73
CA ASN A 580 10.50 -17.88 -23.64
C ASN A 580 9.68 -19.17 -23.83
N LYS A 581 10.04 -19.97 -24.86
CA LYS A 581 9.29 -21.18 -25.24
C LYS A 581 9.63 -22.41 -24.40
N ILE A 582 10.77 -22.41 -23.68
CA ILE A 582 11.38 -23.61 -23.10
C ILE A 582 10.42 -24.33 -22.16
N THR A 583 9.89 -23.64 -21.16
CA THR A 583 8.98 -24.25 -20.19
C THR A 583 7.69 -24.77 -20.84
N PHE A 584 7.17 -24.03 -21.83
CA PHE A 584 5.91 -24.39 -22.48
C PHE A 584 6.04 -25.52 -23.50
N SER A 585 7.27 -25.81 -23.97
CA SER A 585 7.62 -26.98 -24.82
C SER A 585 8.39 -28.07 -24.07
N SER A 586 8.61 -27.93 -22.73
CA SER A 586 9.24 -28.96 -21.88
C SER A 586 8.36 -30.22 -21.81
N PRO A 587 8.79 -31.34 -21.21
CA PRO A 587 7.93 -32.52 -21.04
C PRO A 587 6.56 -32.16 -20.46
N TYR A 588 5.48 -32.74 -21.00
CA TYR A 588 4.08 -32.36 -20.67
C TYR A 588 3.81 -32.33 -19.18
N LYS A 589 4.36 -33.29 -18.41
CA LYS A 589 4.19 -33.34 -16.96
C LYS A 589 4.69 -32.06 -16.26
N GLN A 590 5.79 -31.46 -16.75
CA GLN A 590 6.33 -30.22 -16.17
C GLN A 590 5.45 -29.01 -16.52
N TYR A 591 5.00 -28.95 -17.78
CA TYR A 591 4.06 -27.91 -18.22
C TYR A 591 2.74 -27.98 -17.43
N ALA A 592 2.15 -29.16 -17.28
CA ALA A 592 0.90 -29.36 -16.56
C ALA A 592 1.02 -28.92 -15.10
N ALA A 593 2.09 -29.32 -14.40
CA ALA A 593 2.36 -28.90 -13.03
C ALA A 593 2.51 -27.36 -12.89
N LEU A 594 3.10 -26.70 -13.90
CA LEU A 594 3.21 -25.25 -13.89
C LEU A 594 1.84 -24.56 -14.05
N LYS A 595 1.00 -25.04 -14.97
CA LYS A 595 -0.37 -24.50 -15.17
C LYS A 595 -1.24 -24.71 -13.94
N GLU A 596 -1.19 -25.91 -13.34
CA GLU A 596 -1.91 -26.24 -12.11
C GLU A 596 -1.49 -25.33 -10.94
N ALA A 597 -0.20 -25.16 -10.72
CA ALA A 597 0.32 -24.26 -9.70
C ALA A 597 -0.11 -22.81 -9.90
N ALA A 598 -0.16 -22.32 -11.14
CA ALA A 598 -0.66 -20.97 -11.43
C ALA A 598 -2.14 -20.82 -11.06
N ILE A 599 -2.97 -21.83 -11.38
CA ILE A 599 -4.41 -21.85 -11.06
C ILE A 599 -4.63 -21.92 -9.54
N GLU A 600 -3.94 -22.83 -8.83
CA GLU A 600 -4.07 -22.99 -7.37
C GLU A 600 -3.72 -21.72 -6.59
N ILE A 601 -2.67 -21.02 -7.02
CA ILE A 601 -2.20 -19.79 -6.37
C ILE A 601 -3.02 -18.57 -6.83
N GLY A 602 -3.75 -18.66 -7.94
CA GLY A 602 -4.44 -17.54 -8.58
C GLY A 602 -3.49 -16.58 -9.30
N ALA A 603 -2.30 -17.05 -9.69
CA ALA A 603 -1.34 -16.27 -10.46
C ALA A 603 -1.68 -16.30 -11.95
N THR A 604 -1.50 -15.15 -12.63
CA THR A 604 -1.66 -15.08 -14.10
C THR A 604 -0.40 -15.61 -14.79
N LEU A 605 -0.58 -16.53 -15.75
CA LEU A 605 0.47 -17.05 -16.62
C LEU A 605 0.06 -16.82 -18.06
N ARG A 606 0.80 -15.95 -18.78
CA ARG A 606 0.55 -15.62 -20.20
C ARG A 606 1.80 -15.79 -21.03
N TYR A 607 1.64 -16.30 -22.25
CA TYR A 607 2.76 -16.62 -23.12
C TYR A 607 2.37 -16.63 -24.61
N GLU A 608 1.46 -15.75 -25.02
CA GLU A 608 0.97 -15.62 -26.40
C GLU A 608 2.14 -15.53 -27.39
N THR A 609 3.16 -14.76 -27.03
CA THR A 609 4.28 -14.47 -27.94
C THR A 609 5.25 -15.64 -28.14
N THR A 610 5.02 -16.78 -27.52
CA THR A 610 5.79 -18.01 -27.78
C THR A 610 5.46 -18.62 -29.14
N VAL A 611 4.28 -18.28 -29.71
CA VAL A 611 3.85 -18.73 -31.04
C VAL A 611 3.32 -17.54 -31.86
N GLY A 612 3.98 -17.17 -32.94
CA GLY A 612 3.49 -16.17 -33.90
C GLY A 612 3.64 -14.71 -33.46
N ALA A 613 4.60 -14.38 -32.56
CA ALA A 613 4.82 -13.03 -32.03
C ALA A 613 3.56 -12.45 -31.37
N ALA A 614 2.96 -11.38 -31.91
CA ALA A 614 1.74 -10.77 -31.35
C ALA A 614 0.45 -11.27 -32.01
N LEU A 615 0.52 -12.28 -32.87
CA LEU A 615 -0.69 -12.87 -33.45
C LEU A 615 -1.48 -13.61 -32.35
N PRO A 616 -2.80 -13.37 -32.24
CA PRO A 616 -3.63 -13.97 -31.18
C PRO A 616 -3.98 -15.43 -31.47
N ILE A 617 -2.96 -16.28 -31.57
CA ILE A 617 -3.11 -17.70 -31.93
C ILE A 617 -3.49 -18.51 -30.70
N LEU A 618 -2.70 -18.40 -29.60
CA LEU A 618 -2.96 -19.12 -28.37
C LEU A 618 -4.24 -18.63 -27.70
N GLU A 619 -4.46 -17.31 -27.70
CA GLU A 619 -5.70 -16.74 -27.18
C GLU A 619 -6.94 -17.25 -27.93
N SER A 620 -6.87 -17.38 -29.26
CA SER A 620 -8.00 -17.91 -30.06
C SER A 620 -8.30 -19.37 -29.71
N ILE A 621 -7.27 -20.19 -29.53
CA ILE A 621 -7.40 -21.60 -29.13
C ILE A 621 -7.97 -21.67 -27.70
N SER A 622 -7.35 -20.97 -26.79
CA SER A 622 -7.70 -20.96 -25.37
C SER A 622 -9.16 -20.51 -25.13
N ARG A 623 -9.62 -19.46 -25.82
CA ARG A 623 -10.99 -18.99 -25.74
C ARG A 623 -12.00 -20.03 -26.20
N SER A 624 -11.74 -20.74 -27.30
CA SER A 624 -12.59 -21.83 -27.77
C SER A 624 -12.67 -22.96 -26.75
N VAL A 625 -11.52 -23.45 -26.30
CA VAL A 625 -11.44 -24.54 -25.32
C VAL A 625 -12.11 -24.17 -23.98
N HIS A 626 -11.88 -22.96 -23.47
CA HIS A 626 -12.49 -22.49 -22.23
C HIS A 626 -14.01 -22.30 -22.33
N SER A 627 -14.54 -22.08 -23.53
CA SER A 627 -16.02 -22.03 -23.75
C SER A 627 -16.65 -23.41 -23.91
N GLY A 628 -15.86 -24.48 -23.80
CA GLY A 628 -16.31 -25.87 -23.97
C GLY A 628 -16.38 -26.32 -25.44
N ASP A 629 -15.82 -25.52 -26.38
CA ASP A 629 -15.67 -25.90 -27.76
C ASP A 629 -14.48 -26.87 -27.95
N GLU A 630 -14.54 -27.71 -28.94
CA GLU A 630 -13.50 -28.71 -29.21
C GLU A 630 -12.71 -28.39 -30.47
N ILE A 631 -11.39 -28.43 -30.39
CA ILE A 631 -10.54 -28.24 -31.55
C ILE A 631 -10.65 -29.45 -32.47
N ILE A 632 -11.06 -29.24 -33.71
CA ILE A 632 -11.13 -30.31 -34.73
C ILE A 632 -9.82 -30.36 -35.50
N ARG A 633 -9.27 -29.17 -35.86
CA ARG A 633 -8.05 -29.11 -36.67
C ARG A 633 -7.35 -27.78 -36.46
N ILE A 634 -6.01 -27.87 -36.30
CA ILE A 634 -5.13 -26.73 -36.41
C ILE A 634 -4.14 -27.02 -37.54
N GLU A 635 -4.01 -26.11 -38.52
CA GLU A 635 -2.95 -26.11 -39.51
C GLU A 635 -2.25 -24.78 -39.46
N ALA A 636 -0.91 -24.79 -39.34
CA ALA A 636 -0.19 -23.55 -39.20
C ALA A 636 1.17 -23.54 -39.89
N VAL A 637 1.50 -22.42 -40.49
CA VAL A 637 2.84 -22.06 -40.95
C VAL A 637 3.44 -21.14 -39.89
N LEU A 638 4.42 -21.66 -39.12
CA LEU A 638 4.90 -21.03 -37.89
C LEU A 638 6.36 -20.55 -37.98
N SER A 639 6.99 -20.67 -39.16
CA SER A 639 8.36 -20.21 -39.43
C SER A 639 8.36 -19.22 -40.58
N GLY A 640 8.71 -17.97 -40.30
CA GLY A 640 8.88 -16.95 -41.34
C GLY A 640 9.99 -17.29 -42.31
N THR A 641 11.10 -17.87 -41.84
CA THR A 641 12.22 -18.36 -42.66
C THR A 641 11.76 -19.42 -43.67
N LEU A 642 11.08 -20.45 -43.18
CA LEU A 642 10.61 -21.55 -44.03
C LEU A 642 9.53 -21.06 -45.00
N ASN A 643 8.63 -20.17 -44.55
CA ASN A 643 7.66 -19.59 -45.45
C ASN A 643 8.29 -18.77 -46.55
N TYR A 644 9.31 -17.96 -46.26
CA TYR A 644 10.06 -17.22 -47.27
C TYR A 644 10.71 -18.16 -48.27
N ILE A 645 11.41 -19.21 -47.81
CA ILE A 645 12.10 -20.18 -48.68
C ILE A 645 11.09 -20.85 -49.63
N PHE A 646 10.01 -21.46 -49.10
CA PHE A 646 9.04 -22.22 -49.91
C PHE A 646 8.09 -21.34 -50.72
N SER A 647 7.95 -20.05 -50.42
CA SER A 647 7.20 -19.13 -51.28
C SER A 647 8.00 -18.50 -52.41
N ASN A 648 9.33 -18.53 -52.33
CA ASN A 648 10.23 -17.98 -53.36
C ASN A 648 10.96 -19.04 -54.20
N TYR A 649 10.99 -20.28 -53.73
CA TYR A 649 11.59 -21.36 -54.53
C TYR A 649 10.61 -21.83 -55.59
N ALA A 650 11.03 -21.77 -56.89
CA ALA A 650 10.23 -22.07 -58.05
C ALA A 650 10.85 -23.19 -58.89
N GLY A 651 11.45 -24.20 -58.28
CA GLY A 651 12.04 -25.36 -58.97
C GLY A 651 13.26 -25.03 -59.83
N GLY A 652 14.04 -24.04 -59.45
CA GLY A 652 15.19 -23.53 -60.15
C GLY A 652 14.94 -22.28 -60.99
N GLU A 653 13.67 -21.94 -61.30
CA GLU A 653 13.35 -20.66 -61.93
C GLU A 653 13.55 -19.51 -60.88
N GLY A 654 14.46 -18.58 -61.21
CA GLY A 654 14.78 -17.46 -60.28
C GLY A 654 15.84 -17.78 -59.23
N GLY A 655 16.42 -18.98 -59.20
CA GLY A 655 17.53 -19.41 -58.38
C GLY A 655 17.39 -20.82 -57.80
N THR A 656 18.52 -21.44 -57.48
CA THR A 656 18.56 -22.77 -56.84
C THR A 656 18.03 -22.72 -55.42
N PHE A 657 17.68 -23.85 -54.84
CA PHE A 657 17.23 -23.93 -53.44
C PHE A 657 18.28 -23.35 -52.47
N ALA A 658 19.59 -23.69 -52.74
CA ALA A 658 20.72 -23.14 -52.00
C ALA A 658 20.77 -21.59 -52.04
N GLU A 659 20.56 -21.00 -53.25
CA GLU A 659 20.53 -19.54 -53.43
C GLU A 659 19.35 -18.89 -52.75
N ILE A 660 18.16 -19.52 -52.72
CA ILE A 660 17.01 -19.02 -51.99
C ILE A 660 17.27 -19.01 -50.47
N VAL A 661 17.86 -20.11 -49.94
CA VAL A 661 18.28 -20.17 -48.53
C VAL A 661 19.32 -19.10 -48.24
N LYS A 662 20.30 -18.89 -49.14
CA LYS A 662 21.30 -17.83 -48.96
C LYS A 662 20.70 -16.43 -48.97
N ARG A 663 19.75 -16.14 -49.85
CA ARG A 663 19.01 -14.88 -49.90
C ARG A 663 18.23 -14.65 -48.59
N ALA A 664 17.62 -15.70 -48.02
CA ALA A 664 16.97 -15.61 -46.72
C ALA A 664 17.97 -15.26 -45.60
N GLN A 665 19.18 -15.86 -45.63
CA GLN A 665 20.23 -15.56 -44.65
C GLN A 665 20.74 -14.13 -44.80
N ASP A 666 21.05 -13.68 -46.02
CA ASP A 666 21.56 -12.33 -46.29
C ASP A 666 20.51 -11.23 -45.95
N ALA A 667 19.22 -11.55 -46.07
CA ALA A 667 18.11 -10.69 -45.63
C ALA A 667 17.88 -10.72 -44.12
N GLY A 668 18.61 -11.56 -43.37
CA GLY A 668 18.44 -11.67 -41.91
C GLY A 668 17.18 -12.42 -41.47
N TYR A 669 16.61 -13.26 -42.35
CA TYR A 669 15.41 -14.05 -42.04
C TYR A 669 15.74 -15.40 -41.40
N THR A 670 17.03 -15.83 -41.43
CA THR A 670 17.48 -17.04 -40.76
C THR A 670 18.29 -16.74 -39.51
N GLU A 671 18.44 -17.74 -38.65
CA GLU A 671 19.50 -17.76 -37.64
C GLU A 671 20.89 -17.68 -38.33
N PRO A 672 21.95 -17.31 -37.60
CA PRO A 672 23.31 -17.29 -38.18
C PRO A 672 23.70 -18.61 -38.89
N ASP A 673 23.20 -19.72 -38.34
CA ASP A 673 23.29 -21.05 -39.00
C ASP A 673 21.91 -21.46 -39.51
N PRO A 674 21.66 -21.42 -40.84
CA PRO A 674 20.35 -21.72 -41.42
C PRO A 674 19.86 -23.15 -41.17
N ARG A 675 20.76 -24.07 -40.79
CA ARG A 675 20.42 -25.45 -40.42
C ARG A 675 19.46 -25.50 -39.25
N LEU A 676 19.57 -24.56 -38.31
CA LEU A 676 18.67 -24.46 -37.15
C LEU A 676 17.22 -24.26 -37.58
N ASP A 677 16.99 -23.36 -38.57
CA ASP A 677 15.65 -23.12 -39.13
C ASP A 677 15.13 -24.31 -39.94
N LEU A 678 15.99 -24.86 -40.83
CA LEU A 678 15.64 -25.96 -41.71
C LEU A 678 15.48 -27.30 -40.96
N SER A 679 15.95 -27.41 -39.74
CA SER A 679 15.69 -28.57 -38.86
C SER A 679 14.22 -28.74 -38.47
N GLY A 680 13.41 -27.68 -38.56
CA GLY A 680 12.02 -27.66 -38.11
C GLY A 680 11.80 -27.71 -36.59
N ARG A 681 12.86 -27.69 -35.77
CA ARG A 681 12.76 -27.82 -34.30
C ARG A 681 12.00 -26.68 -33.65
N ASP A 682 12.10 -25.43 -34.14
CA ASP A 682 11.31 -24.31 -33.62
C ASP A 682 9.82 -24.50 -33.92
N VAL A 683 9.49 -25.04 -35.13
CA VAL A 683 8.12 -25.37 -35.51
C VAL A 683 7.56 -26.49 -34.62
N LEU A 684 8.35 -27.50 -34.31
CA LEU A 684 7.99 -28.59 -33.42
C LEU A 684 7.63 -28.07 -32.03
N ARG A 685 8.49 -27.22 -31.44
CA ARG A 685 8.21 -26.60 -30.14
C ARG A 685 6.92 -25.79 -30.15
N LYS A 686 6.68 -25.03 -31.21
CA LYS A 686 5.45 -24.25 -31.37
C LYS A 686 4.23 -25.15 -31.50
N LEU A 687 4.30 -26.26 -32.21
CA LEU A 687 3.22 -27.26 -32.32
C LEU A 687 2.89 -27.87 -30.96
N LEU A 688 3.89 -28.21 -30.14
CA LEU A 688 3.68 -28.71 -28.78
C LEU A 688 2.91 -27.67 -27.92
N ILE A 689 3.27 -26.39 -28.03
CA ILE A 689 2.57 -25.32 -27.32
C ILE A 689 1.11 -25.19 -27.77
N LEU A 690 0.86 -25.19 -29.10
CA LEU A 690 -0.49 -25.16 -29.67
C LEU A 690 -1.33 -26.35 -29.20
N SER A 691 -0.77 -27.55 -29.24
CA SER A 691 -1.45 -28.79 -28.83
C SER A 691 -1.86 -28.74 -27.36
N ARG A 692 -0.99 -28.24 -26.50
CA ARG A 692 -1.25 -28.11 -25.06
C ARG A 692 -2.33 -27.06 -24.75
N GLU A 693 -2.34 -25.97 -25.49
CA GLU A 693 -3.38 -24.97 -25.37
C GLU A 693 -4.73 -25.47 -25.90
N ALA A 694 -4.69 -26.39 -26.88
CA ALA A 694 -5.85 -27.16 -27.33
C ALA A 694 -6.31 -28.25 -26.35
N GLY A 695 -5.63 -28.42 -25.20
CA GLY A 695 -5.92 -29.47 -24.22
C GLY A 695 -5.31 -30.84 -24.50
N VAL A 696 -4.41 -30.95 -25.46
CA VAL A 696 -3.80 -32.22 -25.90
C VAL A 696 -2.38 -32.37 -25.29
N GLY A 697 -2.20 -33.34 -24.44
CA GLY A 697 -0.99 -33.55 -23.64
C GLY A 697 0.07 -34.42 -24.34
N ILE A 698 0.57 -33.96 -25.50
CA ILE A 698 1.61 -34.67 -26.28
C ILE A 698 3.01 -34.15 -25.97
N ASP A 699 3.99 -35.04 -26.21
CA ASP A 699 5.42 -34.76 -26.18
C ASP A 699 6.07 -34.92 -27.57
N GLU A 700 7.34 -34.53 -27.72
CA GLU A 700 8.06 -34.52 -28.97
C GLU A 700 8.02 -35.89 -29.70
N LYS A 701 8.12 -37.00 -28.96
CA LYS A 701 8.05 -38.36 -29.46
C LYS A 701 6.70 -38.76 -30.09
N ASP A 702 5.64 -38.00 -29.77
CA ASP A 702 4.27 -38.26 -30.21
C ASP A 702 3.92 -37.48 -31.49
N VAL A 703 4.87 -36.69 -32.01
CA VAL A 703 4.72 -35.89 -33.25
C VAL A 703 5.36 -36.59 -34.44
N GLU A 704 4.59 -36.79 -35.49
CA GLU A 704 5.11 -37.26 -36.76
C GLU A 704 5.93 -36.17 -37.43
N ILE A 705 7.23 -36.43 -37.67
CA ILE A 705 8.13 -35.46 -38.28
C ILE A 705 8.52 -35.91 -39.70
N SER A 706 8.15 -35.11 -40.71
CA SER A 706 8.62 -35.27 -42.06
C SER A 706 9.71 -34.23 -42.35
N PRO A 707 11.00 -34.57 -42.20
CA PRO A 707 12.08 -33.60 -42.32
C PRO A 707 12.18 -33.01 -43.72
N ILE A 708 12.59 -31.72 -43.79
CA ILE A 708 12.86 -31.04 -45.07
C ILE A 708 14.11 -31.61 -45.70
N LEU A 709 15.15 -31.87 -44.90
CA LEU A 709 16.47 -32.30 -45.24
C LEU A 709 16.81 -33.58 -44.45
N GLY A 710 17.57 -34.49 -45.09
CA GLY A 710 18.11 -35.66 -44.41
C GLY A 710 19.21 -35.30 -43.38
N GLU A 711 19.55 -36.24 -42.49
CA GLU A 711 20.55 -36.02 -41.43
C GLU A 711 21.92 -35.62 -42.00
N GLU A 712 22.26 -36.09 -43.15
CA GLU A 712 23.54 -35.82 -43.87
C GLU A 712 23.77 -34.32 -44.13
N PHE A 713 22.72 -33.50 -44.24
CA PHE A 713 22.84 -32.04 -44.45
C PHE A 713 23.27 -31.29 -43.18
N PHE A 714 23.13 -31.89 -42.02
CA PHE A 714 23.48 -31.26 -40.75
C PHE A 714 24.93 -31.55 -40.33
N GLU A 715 25.68 -32.34 -41.07
CA GLU A 715 27.08 -32.62 -40.82
C GLU A 715 28.01 -31.57 -41.44
N GLY A 716 29.16 -31.34 -40.81
CA GLY A 716 30.16 -30.38 -41.25
C GLY A 716 29.83 -28.93 -40.87
N ASP A 717 30.48 -27.99 -41.57
CA ASP A 717 30.27 -26.55 -41.38
C ASP A 717 29.18 -25.99 -42.32
N VAL A 718 28.87 -24.68 -42.19
CA VAL A 718 27.86 -24.00 -43.01
C VAL A 718 28.23 -24.00 -44.51
N ALA A 719 29.52 -24.00 -44.84
CA ALA A 719 29.95 -24.07 -46.23
C ALA A 719 29.65 -25.44 -46.83
N ALA A 720 29.95 -26.52 -46.10
CA ALA A 720 29.62 -27.90 -46.52
C ALA A 720 28.09 -28.08 -46.66
N PHE A 721 27.30 -27.45 -45.80
CA PHE A 721 25.84 -27.43 -45.88
C PHE A 721 25.36 -26.84 -47.22
N TYR A 722 25.88 -25.65 -47.62
CA TYR A 722 25.50 -25.04 -48.90
C TYR A 722 25.93 -25.86 -50.10
N ALA A 723 27.11 -26.51 -50.06
CA ALA A 723 27.58 -27.42 -51.11
C ALA A 723 26.62 -28.61 -51.28
N LYS A 724 26.21 -29.23 -50.15
CA LYS A 724 25.23 -30.36 -50.19
C LYS A 724 23.86 -29.92 -50.71
N LEU A 725 23.38 -28.70 -50.38
CA LEU A 725 22.15 -28.17 -50.95
C LEU A 725 22.26 -28.03 -52.47
N ALA A 726 23.36 -27.51 -53.00
CA ALA A 726 23.58 -27.34 -54.42
C ALA A 726 23.66 -28.69 -55.15
N GLU A 727 24.35 -29.69 -54.59
CA GLU A 727 24.45 -31.06 -55.14
C GLU A 727 23.08 -31.75 -55.26
N ASN A 728 22.14 -31.42 -54.37
CA ASN A 728 20.81 -32.03 -54.30
C ASN A 728 19.70 -31.20 -54.96
N GLU A 729 20.04 -30.16 -55.72
CA GLU A 729 19.08 -29.29 -56.43
C GLU A 729 18.04 -30.05 -57.22
N ALA A 730 18.43 -31.10 -57.94
CA ALA A 730 17.57 -31.94 -58.78
C ALA A 730 16.42 -32.57 -57.94
N THR A 731 16.70 -32.92 -56.66
CA THR A 731 15.70 -33.49 -55.73
C THR A 731 14.70 -32.44 -55.30
N PHE A 732 15.16 -31.24 -55.00
CA PHE A 732 14.26 -30.12 -54.60
C PHE A 732 13.41 -29.69 -55.82
N ALA A 733 13.97 -29.56 -56.98
CA ALA A 733 13.28 -29.21 -58.20
C ALA A 733 12.21 -30.27 -58.60
N ALA A 734 12.53 -31.55 -58.48
CA ALA A 734 11.56 -32.62 -58.75
C ALA A 734 10.37 -32.58 -57.79
N ARG A 735 10.62 -32.36 -56.51
CA ARG A 735 9.57 -32.23 -55.49
C ARG A 735 8.69 -31.00 -55.74
N TYR A 736 9.27 -29.90 -56.15
CA TYR A 736 8.53 -28.70 -56.54
C TYR A 736 7.66 -28.96 -57.78
N GLN A 737 8.24 -29.54 -58.86
CA GLN A 737 7.56 -29.82 -60.11
C GLN A 737 6.37 -30.77 -59.90
N GLU A 738 6.52 -31.77 -59.04
CA GLU A 738 5.42 -32.67 -58.69
C GLU A 738 4.25 -31.93 -58.12
N ALA A 739 4.48 -31.02 -57.17
CA ALA A 739 3.41 -30.21 -56.59
C ALA A 739 2.82 -29.21 -57.61
N ALA A 740 3.66 -28.49 -58.35
CA ALA A 740 3.26 -27.47 -59.31
C ALA A 740 2.44 -28.06 -60.49
N SER A 741 2.78 -29.26 -60.97
CA SER A 741 2.04 -29.94 -62.00
C SER A 741 0.59 -30.27 -61.60
N LYS A 742 0.29 -30.35 -60.34
CA LYS A 742 -1.03 -30.57 -59.76
C LYS A 742 -1.73 -29.26 -59.31
N GLY A 743 -1.13 -28.10 -59.64
CA GLY A 743 -1.64 -26.78 -59.17
C GLY A 743 -1.50 -26.54 -57.64
N LEU A 744 -0.60 -27.28 -57.00
CA LEU A 744 -0.37 -27.20 -55.54
C LEU A 744 0.87 -26.33 -55.23
N ARG A 745 0.89 -25.75 -54.03
CA ARG A 745 2.06 -25.03 -53.49
C ARG A 745 2.58 -25.72 -52.24
N GLN A 746 3.89 -25.76 -52.12
CA GLN A 746 4.52 -26.33 -50.93
C GLN A 746 4.58 -25.35 -49.77
N ARG A 747 4.20 -25.83 -48.58
CA ARG A 747 4.30 -25.09 -47.30
C ARG A 747 4.82 -26.03 -46.24
N PHE A 748 5.67 -25.52 -45.35
CA PHE A 748 6.04 -26.29 -44.17
C PHE A 748 4.99 -26.07 -43.07
N VAL A 749 4.18 -27.09 -42.83
CA VAL A 749 2.97 -27.02 -42.03
C VAL A 749 3.15 -27.78 -40.71
N ALA A 750 2.75 -27.19 -39.63
CA ALA A 750 2.45 -27.86 -38.38
C ALA A 750 0.94 -28.14 -38.30
N SER A 751 0.57 -29.38 -38.05
CA SER A 751 -0.84 -29.79 -38.00
C SER A 751 -1.15 -30.60 -36.74
N LEU A 752 -2.31 -30.29 -36.13
CA LEU A 752 -2.95 -31.08 -35.08
C LEU A 752 -4.37 -31.36 -35.55
N VAL A 753 -4.71 -32.62 -35.72
CA VAL A 753 -6.00 -33.06 -36.29
C VAL A 753 -6.63 -34.08 -35.37
N LYS A 754 -7.92 -33.89 -35.01
CA LYS A 754 -8.67 -34.84 -34.22
C LYS A 754 -8.69 -36.19 -34.91
N ASP A 755 -8.28 -37.23 -34.17
CA ASP A 755 -8.17 -38.61 -34.67
C ASP A 755 -8.48 -39.56 -33.51
N THR A 756 -9.68 -40.12 -33.52
CA THR A 756 -10.17 -41.01 -32.44
C THR A 756 -9.40 -42.33 -32.31
N GLU A 757 -8.62 -42.71 -33.33
CA GLU A 757 -7.79 -43.91 -33.29
C GLU A 757 -6.39 -43.64 -32.67
N SER A 758 -6.02 -42.35 -32.52
CA SER A 758 -4.75 -41.96 -31.89
C SER A 758 -4.83 -42.06 -30.36
N PRO A 759 -3.73 -42.43 -29.66
CA PRO A 759 -3.67 -42.56 -28.23
C PRO A 759 -4.10 -41.30 -27.47
N PHE A 760 -3.90 -40.14 -28.06
CA PHE A 760 -4.26 -38.84 -27.46
C PHE A 760 -5.54 -38.24 -28.05
N GLY A 761 -6.28 -38.99 -28.92
CA GLY A 761 -7.44 -38.46 -29.63
C GLY A 761 -7.08 -37.49 -30.76
N TYR A 762 -5.81 -37.24 -31.00
CA TYR A 762 -5.28 -36.32 -32.02
C TYR A 762 -4.02 -36.90 -32.69
N LYS A 763 -3.85 -36.55 -33.96
CA LYS A 763 -2.61 -36.75 -34.69
C LYS A 763 -1.88 -35.43 -34.87
N ALA A 764 -0.64 -35.37 -34.45
CA ALA A 764 0.23 -34.21 -34.57
C ALA A 764 1.33 -34.48 -35.62
N LYS A 765 1.55 -33.55 -36.54
CA LYS A 765 2.53 -33.70 -37.61
C LYS A 765 3.18 -32.36 -37.94
N ILE A 766 4.47 -32.38 -38.25
CA ILE A 766 5.18 -31.28 -38.93
C ILE A 766 5.82 -31.79 -40.21
N GLY A 767 5.77 -31.01 -41.27
CA GLY A 767 6.40 -31.39 -42.54
C GLY A 767 6.07 -30.50 -43.69
N LEU A 768 6.70 -30.80 -44.83
CA LEU A 768 6.43 -30.11 -46.09
C LEU A 768 5.14 -30.68 -46.71
N GLU A 769 4.10 -29.87 -46.77
CA GLU A 769 2.79 -30.23 -47.33
C GLU A 769 2.52 -29.48 -48.62
N SER A 770 1.74 -30.10 -49.50
CA SER A 770 1.28 -29.50 -50.74
C SER A 770 -0.15 -29.05 -50.60
N VAL A 771 -0.39 -27.74 -50.62
CA VAL A 771 -1.71 -27.14 -50.43
C VAL A 771 -2.31 -26.65 -51.72
N ASN A 772 -3.64 -26.76 -51.88
CA ASN A 772 -4.37 -26.29 -53.05
C ASN A 772 -4.93 -24.87 -52.87
N GLU A 773 -5.50 -24.28 -53.89
CA GLU A 773 -5.98 -22.91 -53.92
C GLU A 773 -7.13 -22.65 -52.90
N SER A 774 -7.88 -23.69 -52.53
CA SER A 774 -8.95 -23.54 -51.53
C SER A 774 -8.43 -23.44 -50.07
N ASN A 775 -7.16 -23.81 -49.82
CA ASN A 775 -6.54 -23.67 -48.52
C ASN A 775 -5.94 -22.25 -48.35
N PRO A 776 -6.33 -21.50 -47.31
CA PRO A 776 -5.78 -20.16 -47.06
C PRO A 776 -4.26 -20.05 -47.02
N LEU A 777 -3.53 -21.13 -46.68
CA LEU A 777 -2.08 -21.18 -46.71
C LEU A 777 -1.46 -21.13 -48.13
N PHE A 778 -2.28 -21.37 -49.17
CA PHE A 778 -1.83 -21.33 -50.55
C PHE A 778 -1.26 -19.96 -50.97
N SER A 779 -1.97 -18.90 -50.56
CA SER A 779 -1.61 -17.51 -50.92
C SER A 779 -0.59 -16.88 -49.96
N LEU A 780 -0.20 -17.59 -48.90
CA LEU A 780 0.76 -17.07 -47.92
C LEU A 780 2.12 -16.82 -48.56
N CYS A 781 2.70 -15.66 -48.37
CA CYS A 781 3.97 -15.27 -48.93
C CYS A 781 4.85 -14.48 -47.92
N GLY A 782 6.12 -14.24 -48.33
CA GLY A 782 7.06 -13.49 -47.47
C GLY A 782 7.42 -14.25 -46.19
N THR A 783 7.52 -13.54 -45.08
CA THR A 783 7.87 -14.08 -43.78
C THR A 783 6.66 -14.22 -42.83
N ASP A 784 5.43 -14.10 -43.35
CA ASP A 784 4.24 -14.18 -42.54
C ASP A 784 4.05 -15.58 -41.96
N ASN A 785 3.49 -15.61 -40.75
CA ASN A 785 2.94 -16.81 -40.15
C ASN A 785 1.42 -16.82 -40.35
N ALA A 786 0.85 -18.02 -40.41
CA ALA A 786 -0.59 -18.20 -40.45
C ALA A 786 -1.01 -19.43 -39.65
N ALA A 787 -2.14 -19.34 -38.97
CA ALA A 787 -2.78 -20.45 -38.27
C ALA A 787 -4.25 -20.54 -38.70
N LEU A 788 -4.68 -21.73 -39.10
CA LEU A 788 -6.05 -22.11 -39.41
C LEU A 788 -6.58 -22.92 -38.22
N ILE A 789 -7.59 -22.42 -37.53
CA ILE A 789 -8.13 -23.07 -36.34
C ILE A 789 -9.59 -23.42 -36.64
N GLN A 790 -9.90 -24.70 -36.76
CA GLN A 790 -11.23 -25.23 -36.93
C GLN A 790 -11.69 -25.92 -35.64
N THR A 791 -12.89 -25.59 -35.20
CA THR A 791 -13.49 -26.15 -34.00
C THR A 791 -14.86 -26.77 -34.32
N ASP A 792 -15.45 -27.42 -33.32
CA ASP A 792 -16.82 -27.99 -33.50
C ASP A 792 -17.86 -26.88 -33.74
N PHE A 793 -17.73 -25.75 -33.05
CA PHE A 793 -18.65 -24.61 -33.22
C PHE A 793 -18.34 -23.73 -34.43
N TYR A 794 -17.09 -23.77 -34.95
CA TYR A 794 -16.63 -23.05 -36.12
C TYR A 794 -16.17 -24.02 -37.23
N PRO A 795 -17.12 -24.55 -38.02
CA PRO A 795 -16.80 -25.48 -39.11
C PRO A 795 -15.92 -24.84 -40.20
N SER A 796 -16.10 -23.54 -40.49
CA SER A 796 -15.16 -22.77 -41.30
C SER A 796 -13.99 -22.31 -40.42
N PRO A 797 -12.72 -22.57 -40.78
CA PRO A 797 -11.60 -22.27 -39.91
C PRO A 797 -11.43 -20.77 -39.69
N LEU A 798 -11.16 -20.40 -38.45
CA LEU A 798 -10.63 -19.09 -38.10
C LEU A 798 -9.22 -18.97 -38.67
N VAL A 799 -8.95 -17.90 -39.43
CA VAL A 799 -7.65 -17.64 -40.02
C VAL A 799 -6.96 -16.49 -39.29
N VAL A 800 -5.81 -16.76 -38.68
CA VAL A 800 -4.95 -15.76 -38.04
C VAL A 800 -3.67 -15.67 -38.87
N GLN A 801 -3.41 -14.52 -39.49
CA GLN A 801 -2.25 -14.32 -40.38
C GLN A 801 -1.58 -12.98 -40.12
N GLY A 802 -0.26 -12.94 -40.23
CA GLY A 802 0.56 -11.75 -40.17
C GLY A 802 2.02 -12.01 -39.84
N ALA A 803 2.75 -10.94 -39.45
CA ALA A 803 4.16 -11.05 -39.13
C ALA A 803 4.38 -11.92 -37.87
N GLY A 804 5.01 -13.07 -38.02
CA GLY A 804 5.27 -14.06 -36.97
C GLY A 804 6.56 -13.85 -36.19
N ALA A 805 7.34 -12.81 -36.51
CA ALA A 805 8.58 -12.44 -35.83
C ALA A 805 8.83 -10.94 -35.92
N GLY A 806 9.75 -10.44 -35.08
CA GLY A 806 10.15 -9.05 -35.04
C GLY A 806 10.17 -8.50 -33.62
N ALA A 807 11.14 -7.62 -33.34
CA ALA A 807 11.36 -7.09 -32.01
C ALA A 807 10.12 -6.36 -31.46
N TYR A 808 9.61 -5.41 -32.22
CA TYR A 808 8.44 -4.60 -31.81
C TYR A 808 7.13 -5.40 -31.84
N GLN A 809 6.98 -6.33 -32.80
CA GLN A 809 5.84 -7.23 -32.86
C GLN A 809 5.78 -8.12 -31.61
N THR A 810 6.87 -8.79 -31.28
CA THR A 810 6.92 -9.61 -30.06
C THR A 810 6.73 -8.76 -28.80
N ALA A 811 7.40 -7.61 -28.70
CA ALA A 811 7.25 -6.72 -27.56
C ALA A 811 5.82 -6.20 -27.39
N SER A 812 5.11 -5.92 -28.49
CA SER A 812 3.68 -5.51 -28.41
C SER A 812 2.78 -6.63 -27.91
N GLY A 813 3.05 -7.89 -28.30
CA GLY A 813 2.34 -9.05 -27.77
C GLY A 813 2.60 -9.27 -26.28
N VAL A 814 3.86 -9.17 -25.84
CA VAL A 814 4.23 -9.19 -24.41
C VAL A 814 3.49 -8.09 -23.64
N LEU A 815 3.43 -6.88 -24.20
CA LEU A 815 2.70 -5.77 -23.59
C LEU A 815 1.18 -6.04 -23.49
N ASN A 816 0.59 -6.66 -24.50
CA ASN A 816 -0.81 -7.07 -24.47
C ASN A 816 -1.05 -8.08 -23.34
N ASP A 817 -0.20 -9.08 -23.19
CA ASP A 817 -0.25 -10.08 -22.11
C ASP A 817 -0.10 -9.44 -20.72
N ILE A 818 0.69 -8.38 -20.58
CA ILE A 818 0.85 -7.62 -19.33
C ILE A 818 -0.42 -6.84 -18.98
N ILE A 819 -1.09 -6.27 -19.97
CA ILE A 819 -2.23 -5.38 -19.76
C ILE A 819 -3.54 -6.16 -19.54
N MET A 820 -3.68 -7.32 -20.15
CA MET A 820 -4.84 -8.21 -19.96
C MET A 820 -4.85 -8.85 -18.57
#